data_84ef2690c775306f28689a7507811297
#
_entry.id   84ef2690c775306f28689a7507811297
#
_cell.length_a   1.000
_cell.length_b   1.000
_cell.length_c   1.000
_cell.angle_alpha   90.00
_cell.angle_beta   90.00
_cell.angle_gamma   90.00
#
_symmetry.space_group_name_H-M   'P 1'
#
loop_
_entity.id
_entity.type
_entity.pdbx_description
1 polymer ?
#
loop_
_entity_poly.entity_id
_entity_poly.type
_entity_poly.pdbx_seq_one_letter_code
_entity_poly.pdbx_strand_id
1 'polypeptide(L)'
;MSLADQEIFIRLGTGESIDSICADADITRAEFINWWQTHTQARVPEMSGTHRTNVNSEVDIFRDDWGVPHIIAKDDSALFFGYGYAMAQDRLWQLDYYRRKAHGTLSEILGEDGLESDTLSRTIGIGRIAERGLPKVDAGTRDRLNSFAKGVTAVILESQNNLPIEFDLLGYRPKPWSALDSYAIWQDFRWYLTGRLPIIAIPELAKRVLGEGTLLDDFITGEAEDESIIPTGSYPTLALGVEKVGEVIGDPQDGLGSNNWVISGNKSANGKPIVASDPHIAFGAVSCWYEAHLSGPEFNVAGAGYAGVPGIVFGRNETLAWGVTNNICSQRDIYKEQEDPERPGWFRFGDGWEKAETFVDEIVVKDSDAVKLDIVRTRNGPIVTNLLPDPLKDTGPVTVKWVGASHGDEITCMFDLASASDCDTAREALAPWVVPTWSYVFGDVNGQIGYQACGRIPFRKQWNREYRPGWEPNHQWEGYIPVEGLPTLADPPSGYAHSANNRAAPEDFPYPLSGTWSSGYRARRIRQMLEESDNISRSDFAQMQMDTLSLRAADTVPELNALLSTSGEANIQQAREHLGSWDYKMSPASVAATIYEYFFEQWTKTIAGEKFPKDQVDLVAAAISGFAVRLLNGKSTGYFESSTIQDAVLSSMTKALAMIEERLGSEMGTWKWGRIHTLSLEHLLSGRGEIADLLARGGKPVGGNGITVSNTGFDPNYLASIGANWRHNAELADNPPGLWAVDASGQSGHPGSPHYGDQYEEWRTGKHHYLPMDNERIIRTAADHLRLEPTN
;
A
#
# COMPACT_ATOMS: atom_id res chain seq x y z
N MET A 1 11.01 16.83 39.19
CA MET A 1 10.62 17.70 38.05
C MET A 1 9.85 18.88 38.55
N SER A 2 10.11 20.08 38.01
CA SER A 2 9.35 21.31 38.30
C SER A 2 8.07 21.45 37.45
N LEU A 3 8.05 20.79 36.28
CA LEU A 3 6.90 20.73 35.40
C LEU A 3 6.02 19.51 35.69
N ALA A 4 4.70 19.65 35.43
CA ALA A 4 3.77 18.52 35.48
C ALA A 4 3.94 17.63 34.24
N ASP A 5 3.73 16.30 34.39
CA ASP A 5 3.85 15.34 33.28
C ASP A 5 2.99 15.72 32.06
N GLN A 6 1.75 16.18 32.30
CA GLN A 6 0.84 16.61 31.24
C GLN A 6 1.39 17.80 30.42
N GLU A 7 2.06 18.73 31.08
CA GLU A 7 2.68 19.89 30.42
C GLU A 7 3.85 19.43 29.52
N ILE A 8 4.66 18.49 30.01
CA ILE A 8 5.76 17.91 29.24
C ILE A 8 5.21 17.21 27.98
N PHE A 9 4.16 16.39 28.11
CA PHE A 9 3.57 15.71 26.95
C PHE A 9 3.05 16.71 25.91
N ILE A 10 2.31 17.75 26.31
CA ILE A 10 1.78 18.74 25.38
C ILE A 10 2.91 19.47 24.65
N ARG A 11 3.97 19.90 25.36
CA ARG A 11 5.13 20.60 24.79
C ARG A 11 5.88 19.72 23.79
N LEU A 12 6.07 18.42 24.10
CA LEU A 12 6.61 17.45 23.15
C LEU A 12 5.72 17.32 21.91
N GLY A 13 4.41 17.18 22.11
CA GLY A 13 3.42 17.04 21.04
C GLY A 13 3.29 18.27 20.13
N THR A 14 3.70 19.45 20.58
CA THR A 14 3.82 20.66 19.76
C THR A 14 5.18 20.80 19.06
N GLY A 15 6.11 19.84 19.26
CA GLY A 15 7.43 19.81 18.60
C GLY A 15 8.50 20.61 19.32
N GLU A 16 8.29 20.98 20.59
CA GLU A 16 9.32 21.66 21.38
C GLU A 16 10.51 20.71 21.63
N SER A 17 11.74 21.27 21.62
CA SER A 17 12.96 20.49 21.80
C SER A 17 13.06 19.89 23.20
N ILE A 18 13.58 18.68 23.30
CA ILE A 18 13.80 17.99 24.58
C ILE A 18 14.74 18.82 25.48
N ASP A 19 15.72 19.48 24.94
CA ASP A 19 16.65 20.30 25.71
C ASP A 19 15.98 21.52 26.36
N SER A 20 15.02 22.17 25.65
CA SER A 20 14.21 23.25 26.23
C SER A 20 13.35 22.76 27.40
N ILE A 21 12.66 21.62 27.19
CA ILE A 21 11.82 20.98 28.22
C ILE A 21 12.68 20.61 29.44
N CYS A 22 13.86 20.02 29.23
CA CYS A 22 14.80 19.64 30.29
C CYS A 22 15.26 20.84 31.11
N ALA A 23 15.57 21.95 30.44
CA ALA A 23 15.99 23.19 31.12
C ALA A 23 14.90 23.74 32.03
N ASP A 24 13.66 23.79 31.57
CA ASP A 24 12.51 24.30 32.33
C ASP A 24 12.06 23.33 33.45
N ALA A 25 12.22 22.02 33.22
CA ALA A 25 11.90 20.96 34.19
C ALA A 25 13.01 20.77 35.25
N ASP A 26 14.16 21.42 35.09
CA ASP A 26 15.36 21.26 35.94
C ASP A 26 15.80 19.77 36.03
N ILE A 27 15.92 19.11 34.84
CA ILE A 27 16.37 17.74 34.69
C ILE A 27 17.39 17.59 33.57
N THR A 28 18.18 16.55 33.62
CA THR A 28 19.08 16.17 32.54
C THR A 28 18.34 15.42 31.42
N ARG A 29 18.90 15.39 30.21
CA ARG A 29 18.36 14.58 29.10
C ARG A 29 18.31 13.08 29.45
N ALA A 30 19.22 12.55 30.25
CA ALA A 30 19.20 11.16 30.72
C ALA A 30 18.01 10.89 31.66
N GLU A 31 17.70 11.82 32.56
CA GLU A 31 16.52 11.74 33.44
C GLU A 31 15.22 11.85 32.64
N PHE A 32 15.19 12.71 31.61
CA PHE A 32 14.09 12.78 30.68
C PHE A 32 13.86 11.46 29.92
N ILE A 33 14.91 10.84 29.39
CA ILE A 33 14.79 9.54 28.68
C ILE A 33 14.26 8.45 29.64
N ASN A 34 14.73 8.41 30.89
CA ASN A 34 14.21 7.46 31.87
C ASN A 34 12.74 7.74 32.23
N TRP A 35 12.36 9.02 32.36
CA TRP A 35 10.97 9.45 32.54
C TRP A 35 10.10 9.00 31.36
N TRP A 36 10.54 9.25 30.11
CA TRP A 36 9.85 8.81 28.90
C TRP A 36 9.65 7.29 28.87
N GLN A 37 10.67 6.51 29.12
CA GLN A 37 10.59 5.04 29.16
C GLN A 37 9.61 4.57 30.23
N THR A 38 9.64 5.16 31.43
CA THR A 38 8.71 4.81 32.50
C THR A 38 7.26 5.08 32.12
N HIS A 39 7.00 6.23 31.52
CA HIS A 39 5.65 6.61 31.12
C HIS A 39 5.10 5.81 29.94
N THR A 40 5.94 5.50 28.94
CA THR A 40 5.54 4.65 27.81
C THR A 40 5.27 3.21 28.24
N GLN A 41 6.10 2.64 29.15
CA GLN A 41 5.88 1.30 29.71
C GLN A 41 4.58 1.23 30.52
N ALA A 42 4.29 2.24 31.32
CA ALA A 42 3.06 2.31 32.11
C ALA A 42 1.78 2.41 31.26
N ARG A 43 1.89 2.75 29.95
CA ARG A 43 0.76 2.81 29.01
C ARG A 43 0.47 1.49 28.31
N VAL A 44 1.34 0.50 28.44
CA VAL A 44 1.10 -0.85 27.88
C VAL A 44 -0.04 -1.49 28.67
N PRO A 45 -1.12 -1.94 28.00
CA PRO A 45 -2.24 -2.59 28.67
C PRO A 45 -1.85 -3.90 29.32
N GLU A 46 -2.59 -4.32 30.33
CA GLU A 46 -2.47 -5.63 30.93
C GLU A 46 -3.00 -6.70 29.96
N MET A 47 -2.16 -7.67 29.59
CA MET A 47 -2.43 -8.70 28.59
C MET A 47 -2.85 -10.05 29.21
N SER A 48 -2.84 -10.18 30.52
CA SER A 48 -3.20 -11.40 31.25
C SER A 48 -4.24 -11.13 32.34
N GLY A 49 -4.99 -12.16 32.73
CA GLY A 49 -5.97 -12.07 33.82
C GLY A 49 -7.41 -12.26 33.36
N THR A 50 -8.36 -11.73 34.16
CA THR A 50 -9.79 -11.81 33.85
C THR A 50 -10.40 -10.42 33.97
N HIS A 51 -11.02 -9.93 32.89
CA HIS A 51 -11.71 -8.65 32.83
C HIS A 51 -13.22 -8.87 32.67
N ARG A 52 -14.01 -8.12 33.42
CA ARG A 52 -15.47 -8.09 33.27
C ARG A 52 -15.87 -6.90 32.39
N THR A 53 -16.54 -7.22 31.31
CA THR A 53 -16.93 -6.24 30.30
C THR A 53 -18.32 -6.53 29.72
N ASN A 54 -18.81 -5.69 28.81
CA ASN A 54 -20.15 -5.85 28.20
C ASN A 54 -20.19 -6.86 27.06
N VAL A 55 -19.32 -7.86 27.08
CA VAL A 55 -19.39 -9.02 26.18
C VAL A 55 -20.61 -9.91 26.51
N ASN A 56 -21.15 -10.61 25.50
CA ASN A 56 -22.34 -11.44 25.69
C ASN A 56 -22.03 -12.84 26.26
N SER A 57 -20.86 -13.38 25.93
CA SER A 57 -20.34 -14.66 26.43
C SER A 57 -18.82 -14.59 26.62
N GLU A 58 -18.25 -15.57 27.32
CA GLU A 58 -16.80 -15.63 27.58
C GLU A 58 -15.98 -15.64 26.29
N VAL A 59 -14.85 -14.91 26.29
CA VAL A 59 -13.82 -14.91 25.25
C VAL A 59 -12.47 -15.13 25.90
N ASP A 60 -11.68 -16.02 25.35
CA ASP A 60 -10.28 -16.19 25.71
C ASP A 60 -9.38 -15.56 24.63
N ILE A 61 -8.49 -14.67 25.03
CA ILE A 61 -7.46 -14.05 24.18
C ILE A 61 -6.11 -14.54 24.68
N PHE A 62 -5.52 -15.44 23.92
CA PHE A 62 -4.15 -15.90 24.14
C PHE A 62 -3.19 -15.09 23.29
N ARG A 63 -2.00 -14.78 23.78
CA ARG A 63 -0.95 -14.13 22.98
C ARG A 63 0.29 -15.01 22.96
N ASP A 64 0.90 -15.11 21.79
CA ASP A 64 2.15 -15.82 21.60
C ASP A 64 3.39 -14.96 21.97
N ASP A 65 4.59 -15.50 21.73
CA ASP A 65 5.86 -14.80 22.02
C ASP A 65 6.09 -13.54 21.16
N TRP A 66 5.27 -13.30 20.14
CA TRP A 66 5.30 -12.12 19.27
C TRP A 66 4.17 -11.12 19.59
N GLY A 67 3.39 -11.42 20.63
CA GLY A 67 2.23 -10.62 21.02
C GLY A 67 1.01 -10.80 20.09
N VAL A 68 1.05 -11.75 19.15
CA VAL A 68 -0.06 -12.00 18.24
C VAL A 68 -1.24 -12.63 18.99
N PRO A 69 -2.46 -12.05 18.92
CA PRO A 69 -3.61 -12.56 19.62
C PRO A 69 -4.28 -13.73 18.90
N HIS A 70 -4.59 -14.75 19.68
CA HIS A 70 -5.44 -15.89 19.32
C HIS A 70 -6.75 -15.77 20.10
N ILE A 71 -7.82 -15.39 19.42
CA ILE A 71 -9.14 -15.13 20.00
C ILE A 71 -9.98 -16.40 19.87
N ILE A 72 -10.41 -16.96 20.99
CA ILE A 72 -11.21 -18.19 21.05
C ILE A 72 -12.54 -17.87 21.72
N ALA A 73 -13.66 -18.10 21.03
CA ALA A 73 -15.01 -17.84 21.54
C ALA A 73 -16.01 -18.91 21.09
N LYS A 74 -17.13 -18.99 21.82
CA LYS A 74 -18.21 -19.98 21.56
C LYS A 74 -19.28 -19.47 20.60
N ASP A 75 -19.29 -18.18 20.30
CA ASP A 75 -20.20 -17.53 19.35
C ASP A 75 -19.51 -16.37 18.62
N ASP A 76 -20.00 -16.04 17.43
CA ASP A 76 -19.42 -15.02 16.56
C ASP A 76 -19.45 -13.61 17.19
N SER A 77 -20.51 -13.26 17.91
CA SER A 77 -20.61 -11.95 18.56
C SER A 77 -19.48 -11.75 19.57
N ALA A 78 -19.19 -12.78 20.37
CA ALA A 78 -18.11 -12.78 21.34
C ALA A 78 -16.74 -12.81 20.64
N LEU A 79 -16.60 -13.58 19.55
CA LEU A 79 -15.37 -13.65 18.76
C LEU A 79 -14.97 -12.28 18.22
N PHE A 80 -15.90 -11.59 17.55
CA PHE A 80 -15.62 -10.27 16.98
C PHE A 80 -15.51 -9.18 18.05
N PHE A 81 -16.20 -9.31 19.19
CA PHE A 81 -15.93 -8.46 20.36
C PHE A 81 -14.49 -8.62 20.84
N GLY A 82 -14.04 -9.86 21.04
CA GLY A 82 -12.66 -10.16 21.45
C GLY A 82 -11.62 -9.66 20.45
N TYR A 83 -11.91 -9.75 19.15
CA TYR A 83 -11.03 -9.24 18.10
C TYR A 83 -10.90 -7.72 18.18
N GLY A 84 -12.02 -6.99 18.32
CA GLY A 84 -11.99 -5.54 18.49
C GLY A 84 -11.30 -5.12 19.79
N TYR A 85 -11.51 -5.86 20.86
CA TYR A 85 -10.86 -5.64 22.16
C TYR A 85 -9.33 -5.82 22.04
N ALA A 86 -8.85 -6.95 21.50
CA ALA A 86 -7.43 -7.23 21.32
C ALA A 86 -6.74 -6.20 20.41
N MET A 87 -7.38 -5.85 19.28
CA MET A 87 -6.82 -4.84 18.36
C MET A 87 -6.74 -3.46 19.02
N ALA A 88 -7.73 -3.08 19.83
CA ALA A 88 -7.71 -1.81 20.55
C ALA A 88 -6.68 -1.79 21.69
N GLN A 89 -6.46 -2.91 22.39
CA GLN A 89 -5.37 -3.01 23.37
C GLN A 89 -4.01 -2.69 22.73
N ASP A 90 -3.78 -3.14 21.50
CA ASP A 90 -2.50 -2.95 20.82
C ASP A 90 -2.41 -1.62 20.05
N ARG A 91 -3.51 -1.14 19.46
CA ARG A 91 -3.48 -0.15 18.37
C ARG A 91 -4.44 1.04 18.54
N LEU A 92 -4.98 1.30 19.73
CA LEU A 92 -6.09 2.25 19.94
C LEU A 92 -5.86 3.64 19.31
N TRP A 93 -4.64 4.20 19.44
CA TRP A 93 -4.38 5.51 18.84
C TRP A 93 -4.33 5.44 17.31
N GLN A 94 -3.72 4.40 16.71
CA GLN A 94 -3.72 4.19 15.26
C GLN A 94 -5.16 4.04 14.72
N LEU A 95 -6.03 3.31 15.43
CA LEU A 95 -7.45 3.18 15.08
C LEU A 95 -8.14 4.56 15.06
N ASP A 96 -7.93 5.38 16.09
CA ASP A 96 -8.50 6.73 16.17
C ASP A 96 -7.97 7.65 15.05
N TYR A 97 -6.68 7.54 14.72
CA TYR A 97 -6.08 8.26 13.61
C TYR A 97 -6.73 7.86 12.26
N TYR A 98 -6.90 6.55 12.00
CA TYR A 98 -7.48 6.06 10.75
C TYR A 98 -8.95 6.44 10.60
N ARG A 99 -9.77 6.34 11.67
CA ARG A 99 -11.16 6.80 11.58
C ARG A 99 -11.25 8.30 11.32
N ARG A 100 -10.37 9.12 11.95
CA ARG A 100 -10.33 10.56 11.71
C ARG A 100 -9.94 10.89 10.28
N LYS A 101 -8.93 10.19 9.75
CA LYS A 101 -8.55 10.31 8.35
C LYS A 101 -9.72 9.99 7.42
N ALA A 102 -10.42 8.89 7.66
CA ALA A 102 -11.56 8.47 6.84
C ALA A 102 -12.73 9.46 6.89
N HIS A 103 -13.00 10.07 8.06
CA HIS A 103 -14.04 11.07 8.23
C HIS A 103 -13.61 12.51 7.88
N GLY A 104 -12.33 12.75 7.58
CA GLY A 104 -11.77 14.07 7.32
C GLY A 104 -11.81 14.97 8.56
N THR A 105 -11.29 14.49 9.69
CA THR A 105 -11.28 15.19 11.00
C THR A 105 -9.91 15.13 11.69
N LEU A 106 -8.84 14.90 10.93
CA LEU A 106 -7.47 14.92 11.47
C LEU A 106 -7.07 16.31 11.94
N SER A 107 -7.52 17.37 11.27
CA SER A 107 -7.22 18.76 11.64
C SER A 107 -7.73 19.14 13.03
N GLU A 108 -8.76 18.45 13.54
CA GLU A 108 -9.25 18.66 14.92
C GLU A 108 -8.17 18.35 15.98
N ILE A 109 -7.20 17.50 15.66
CA ILE A 109 -6.13 17.06 16.57
C ILE A 109 -4.73 17.44 16.12
N LEU A 110 -4.50 17.56 14.80
CA LEU A 110 -3.18 17.85 14.23
C LEU A 110 -3.02 19.33 13.82
N GLY A 111 -4.09 20.14 13.85
CA GLY A 111 -4.06 21.50 13.32
C GLY A 111 -3.91 21.51 11.79
N GLU A 112 -3.13 22.44 11.28
CA GLU A 112 -2.91 22.62 9.84
C GLU A 112 -2.31 21.38 9.15
N ASP A 113 -1.53 20.56 9.86
CA ASP A 113 -0.92 19.32 9.34
C ASP A 113 -1.98 18.28 8.86
N GLY A 114 -3.21 18.36 9.39
CA GLY A 114 -4.32 17.49 8.99
C GLY A 114 -5.12 18.00 7.80
N LEU A 115 -4.96 19.27 7.39
CA LEU A 115 -5.89 19.96 6.51
C LEU A 115 -5.93 19.40 5.09
N GLU A 116 -4.80 19.02 4.53
CA GLU A 116 -4.73 18.42 3.20
C GLU A 116 -5.48 17.08 3.16
N SER A 117 -5.24 16.22 4.15
CA SER A 117 -5.92 14.93 4.29
C SER A 117 -7.43 15.08 4.45
N ASP A 118 -7.87 16.03 5.30
CA ASP A 118 -9.29 16.28 5.55
C ASP A 118 -9.97 16.86 4.30
N THR A 119 -9.29 17.77 3.60
CA THR A 119 -9.79 18.35 2.34
C THR A 119 -10.00 17.26 1.29
N LEU A 120 -9.03 16.35 1.14
CA LEU A 120 -9.13 15.20 0.24
C LEU A 120 -10.32 14.30 0.62
N SER A 121 -10.36 13.82 1.87
CA SER A 121 -11.38 12.89 2.34
C SER A 121 -12.80 13.47 2.18
N ARG A 122 -13.00 14.75 2.53
CA ARG A 122 -14.29 15.44 2.41
C ARG A 122 -14.69 15.73 0.98
N THR A 123 -13.73 16.11 0.12
CA THR A 123 -13.99 16.34 -1.32
C THR A 123 -14.42 15.06 -2.02
N ILE A 124 -13.68 13.96 -1.83
CA ILE A 124 -14.04 12.63 -2.35
C ILE A 124 -15.34 12.14 -1.69
N GLY A 125 -15.53 12.47 -0.42
CA GLY A 125 -16.70 12.13 0.37
C GLY A 125 -16.62 10.75 1.03
N ILE A 126 -15.45 10.34 1.51
CA ILE A 126 -15.21 9.02 2.11
C ILE A 126 -16.21 8.73 3.24
N GLY A 127 -16.34 9.63 4.21
CA GLY A 127 -17.33 9.51 5.30
C GLY A 127 -18.77 9.41 4.79
N ARG A 128 -19.15 10.25 3.81
CA ARG A 128 -20.50 10.23 3.21
C ARG A 128 -20.77 8.93 2.41
N ILE A 129 -19.74 8.35 1.79
CA ILE A 129 -19.84 7.04 1.12
C ILE A 129 -20.09 5.97 2.17
N ALA A 130 -19.37 6.00 3.29
CA ALA A 130 -19.54 5.06 4.39
C ALA A 130 -20.95 5.15 5.00
N GLU A 131 -21.45 6.35 5.30
CA GLU A 131 -22.80 6.57 5.84
C GLU A 131 -23.90 6.02 4.93
N ARG A 132 -23.76 6.16 3.60
CA ARG A 132 -24.72 5.63 2.63
C ARG A 132 -24.56 4.13 2.38
N GLY A 133 -23.35 3.59 2.58
CA GLY A 133 -23.02 2.20 2.32
C GLY A 133 -23.38 1.26 3.46
N LEU A 134 -23.02 1.58 4.70
CA LEU A 134 -23.22 0.72 5.87
C LEU A 134 -24.67 0.18 6.04
N PRO A 135 -25.74 0.95 5.81
CA PRO A 135 -27.10 0.43 5.90
C PRO A 135 -27.43 -0.65 4.86
N LYS A 136 -26.63 -0.78 3.78
CA LYS A 136 -26.84 -1.75 2.69
C LYS A 136 -26.05 -3.03 2.89
N VAL A 137 -25.09 -3.05 3.80
CA VAL A 137 -24.35 -4.25 4.18
C VAL A 137 -25.30 -5.28 4.78
N ASP A 138 -25.10 -6.58 4.51
CA ASP A 138 -25.93 -7.64 5.06
C ASP A 138 -25.96 -7.63 6.61
N ALA A 139 -27.00 -8.27 7.18
CA ALA A 139 -27.23 -8.21 8.62
C ALA A 139 -26.11 -8.90 9.42
N GLY A 140 -25.61 -10.04 8.94
CA GLY A 140 -24.56 -10.80 9.63
C GLY A 140 -23.24 -10.02 9.70
N THR A 141 -22.83 -9.42 8.59
CA THR A 141 -21.65 -8.55 8.54
C THR A 141 -21.83 -7.33 9.44
N ARG A 142 -23.01 -6.67 9.44
CA ARG A 142 -23.28 -5.56 10.37
C ARG A 142 -23.19 -5.96 11.83
N ASP A 143 -23.69 -7.14 12.19
CA ASP A 143 -23.64 -7.64 13.57
C ASP A 143 -22.19 -7.89 14.01
N ARG A 144 -21.33 -8.45 13.12
CA ARG A 144 -19.90 -8.61 13.37
C ARG A 144 -19.19 -7.27 13.53
N LEU A 145 -19.47 -6.29 12.64
CA LEU A 145 -18.95 -4.92 12.76
C LEU A 145 -19.38 -4.25 14.08
N ASN A 146 -20.63 -4.41 14.49
CA ASN A 146 -21.13 -3.88 15.76
C ASN A 146 -20.46 -4.55 16.96
N SER A 147 -20.21 -5.85 16.90
CA SER A 147 -19.53 -6.60 17.96
C SER A 147 -18.08 -6.18 18.10
N PHE A 148 -17.37 -6.05 16.98
CA PHE A 148 -16.02 -5.49 16.95
C PHE A 148 -15.98 -4.07 17.55
N ALA A 149 -16.90 -3.21 17.15
CA ALA A 149 -17.00 -1.83 17.66
C ALA A 149 -17.24 -1.77 19.18
N LYS A 150 -18.02 -2.70 19.72
CA LYS A 150 -18.22 -2.82 21.18
C LYS A 150 -16.93 -3.22 21.89
N GLY A 151 -16.14 -4.14 21.31
CA GLY A 151 -14.83 -4.54 21.84
C GLY A 151 -13.85 -3.37 21.90
N VAL A 152 -13.72 -2.60 20.81
CA VAL A 152 -12.90 -1.38 20.77
C VAL A 152 -13.39 -0.35 21.82
N THR A 153 -14.71 -0.14 21.91
CA THR A 153 -15.30 0.79 22.88
C THR A 153 -15.03 0.36 24.33
N ALA A 154 -15.03 -0.94 24.62
CA ALA A 154 -14.73 -1.44 25.95
C ALA A 154 -13.32 -1.02 26.40
N VAL A 155 -12.30 -1.19 25.53
CA VAL A 155 -10.93 -0.74 25.80
C VAL A 155 -10.85 0.78 25.96
N ILE A 156 -11.56 1.57 25.14
CA ILE A 156 -11.63 3.02 25.28
C ILE A 156 -12.14 3.42 26.68
N LEU A 157 -13.17 2.75 27.17
CA LEU A 157 -13.78 3.06 28.47
C LEU A 157 -12.90 2.61 29.64
N GLU A 158 -12.25 1.46 29.54
CA GLU A 158 -11.36 0.89 30.56
C GLU A 158 -10.06 1.68 30.66
N SER A 159 -9.53 2.20 29.54
CA SER A 159 -8.25 2.90 29.48
C SER A 159 -8.32 4.43 29.72
N GLN A 160 -9.47 5.00 30.09
CA GLN A 160 -9.64 6.46 30.23
C GLN A 160 -8.56 7.17 31.05
N ASN A 161 -7.99 6.49 32.07
CA ASN A 161 -6.94 7.02 32.91
C ASN A 161 -5.52 6.59 32.46
N ASN A 162 -5.41 5.75 31.44
CA ASN A 162 -4.15 5.20 30.97
C ASN A 162 -4.18 4.95 29.44
N LEU A 163 -4.59 5.95 28.68
CA LEU A 163 -4.63 5.91 27.21
C LEU A 163 -3.22 5.81 26.61
N PRO A 164 -3.07 5.31 25.38
CA PRO A 164 -1.82 5.45 24.61
C PRO A 164 -1.24 6.86 24.68
N ILE A 165 0.07 6.95 24.71
CA ILE A 165 0.78 8.20 25.02
C ILE A 165 0.48 9.33 24.04
N GLU A 166 0.15 9.02 22.82
CA GLU A 166 -0.17 9.95 21.74
C GLU A 166 -1.41 10.83 22.06
N PHE A 167 -2.37 10.29 22.84
CA PHE A 167 -3.52 11.07 23.27
C PHE A 167 -3.12 12.19 24.22
N ASP A 168 -2.14 11.96 25.09
CA ASP A 168 -1.63 12.98 26.00
C ASP A 168 -0.71 13.97 25.27
N LEU A 169 0.10 13.51 24.30
CA LEU A 169 0.93 14.36 23.44
C LEU A 169 0.08 15.36 22.63
N LEU A 170 -1.08 14.93 22.15
CA LEU A 170 -1.99 15.76 21.36
C LEU A 170 -3.08 16.46 22.19
N GLY A 171 -3.21 16.11 23.47
CA GLY A 171 -4.13 16.76 24.40
C GLY A 171 -5.62 16.49 24.14
N TYR A 172 -5.98 15.26 23.69
CA TYR A 172 -7.38 14.91 23.43
C TYR A 172 -7.75 13.51 23.95
N ARG A 173 -9.01 13.12 23.83
CA ARG A 173 -9.53 11.81 24.23
C ARG A 173 -10.34 11.17 23.10
N PRO A 174 -10.26 9.83 22.89
CA PRO A 174 -11.01 9.12 21.86
C PRO A 174 -12.51 9.10 22.21
N LYS A 175 -13.35 9.18 21.17
CA LYS A 175 -14.80 8.91 21.29
C LYS A 175 -15.07 7.42 21.22
N PRO A 176 -16.21 6.91 21.75
CA PRO A 176 -16.63 5.53 21.52
C PRO A 176 -16.59 5.15 20.04
N TRP A 177 -16.31 3.88 19.76
CA TRP A 177 -16.22 3.35 18.41
C TRP A 177 -17.57 2.85 17.91
N SER A 178 -17.82 2.96 16.61
CA SER A 178 -19.02 2.47 15.96
C SER A 178 -18.67 1.61 14.74
N ALA A 179 -19.61 0.80 14.25
CA ALA A 179 -19.47 0.05 13.00
C ALA A 179 -19.17 0.98 11.80
N LEU A 180 -19.66 2.21 11.84
CA LEU A 180 -19.40 3.21 10.80
C LEU A 180 -17.91 3.59 10.72
N ASP A 181 -17.19 3.63 11.85
CA ASP A 181 -15.77 3.95 11.89
C ASP A 181 -14.95 2.88 11.16
N SER A 182 -15.17 1.60 11.46
CA SER A 182 -14.52 0.48 10.75
C SER A 182 -14.86 0.47 9.26
N TYR A 183 -16.13 0.69 8.93
CA TYR A 183 -16.57 0.73 7.54
C TYR A 183 -15.99 1.94 6.78
N ALA A 184 -15.86 3.10 7.43
CA ALA A 184 -15.23 4.29 6.85
C ALA A 184 -13.73 4.10 6.61
N ILE A 185 -13.01 3.47 7.55
CA ILE A 185 -11.59 3.10 7.37
C ILE A 185 -11.42 2.23 6.12
N TRP A 186 -12.32 1.25 5.90
CA TRP A 186 -12.27 0.46 4.69
C TRP A 186 -12.51 1.30 3.41
N GLN A 187 -13.41 2.31 3.44
CA GLN A 187 -13.61 3.22 2.31
C GLN A 187 -12.37 4.08 2.04
N ASP A 188 -11.67 4.56 3.08
CA ASP A 188 -10.40 5.28 2.93
C ASP A 188 -9.31 4.39 2.32
N PHE A 189 -9.21 3.13 2.76
CA PHE A 189 -8.26 2.18 2.18
C PHE A 189 -8.56 1.85 0.71
N ARG A 190 -9.85 1.73 0.33
CA ARG A 190 -10.27 1.59 -1.08
C ARG A 190 -9.79 2.77 -1.92
N TRP A 191 -9.93 4.01 -1.38
CA TRP A 191 -9.44 5.21 -2.05
C TRP A 191 -7.91 5.24 -2.13
N TYR A 192 -7.21 4.94 -1.05
CA TYR A 192 -5.76 4.86 -1.00
C TYR A 192 -5.18 3.97 -2.11
N LEU A 193 -5.79 2.82 -2.35
CA LEU A 193 -5.32 1.87 -3.36
C LEU A 193 -5.71 2.25 -4.80
N THR A 194 -6.73 3.08 -5.02
CA THR A 194 -7.30 3.30 -6.36
C THR A 194 -7.35 4.76 -6.79
N GLY A 195 -7.25 5.74 -5.90
CA GLY A 195 -7.35 7.17 -6.23
C GLY A 195 -6.23 7.64 -7.16
N ARG A 196 -5.01 7.66 -6.67
CA ARG A 196 -3.79 7.96 -7.43
C ARG A 196 -3.90 9.17 -8.37
N LEU A 197 -4.54 10.26 -7.92
CA LEU A 197 -4.82 11.45 -8.74
C LEU A 197 -3.59 12.01 -9.46
N PRO A 198 -2.40 12.16 -8.83
CA PRO A 198 -1.22 12.66 -9.52
C PRO A 198 -0.84 11.81 -10.74
N ILE A 199 -0.86 10.49 -10.59
CA ILE A 199 -0.45 9.56 -11.64
C ILE A 199 -1.39 9.60 -12.84
N ILE A 200 -2.70 9.49 -12.60
CA ILE A 200 -3.69 9.44 -13.67
C ILE A 200 -3.87 10.80 -14.38
N ALA A 201 -3.29 11.86 -13.85
CA ALA A 201 -3.31 13.19 -14.46
C ALA A 201 -2.09 13.46 -15.38
N ILE A 202 -1.00 12.71 -15.27
CA ILE A 202 0.22 12.90 -16.06
C ILE A 202 0.00 12.75 -17.58
N PRO A 203 -0.82 11.83 -18.11
CA PRO A 203 -1.09 11.76 -19.53
C PRO A 203 -1.68 13.05 -20.14
N GLU A 204 -2.54 13.74 -19.40
CA GLU A 204 -3.05 15.06 -19.83
C GLU A 204 -1.94 16.10 -19.92
N LEU A 205 -1.02 16.11 -18.95
CA LEU A 205 0.14 16.99 -18.95
C LEU A 205 1.06 16.68 -20.13
N ALA A 206 1.37 15.40 -20.35
CA ALA A 206 2.20 14.94 -21.47
C ALA A 206 1.57 15.33 -22.82
N LYS A 207 0.26 15.13 -22.99
CA LYS A 207 -0.47 15.52 -24.21
C LYS A 207 -0.39 17.03 -24.50
N ARG A 208 -0.49 17.88 -23.47
CA ARG A 208 -0.37 19.34 -23.65
C ARG A 208 0.97 19.79 -24.20
N VAL A 209 2.04 19.08 -23.82
CA VAL A 209 3.40 19.43 -24.20
C VAL A 209 3.84 18.75 -25.49
N LEU A 210 3.54 17.46 -25.65
CA LEU A 210 4.01 16.64 -26.77
C LEU A 210 3.02 16.63 -27.95
N GLY A 211 1.74 17.01 -27.72
CA GLY A 211 0.67 16.83 -28.69
C GLY A 211 0.22 15.37 -28.79
N GLU A 212 -0.72 15.09 -29.71
CA GLU A 212 -1.18 13.73 -30.01
C GLU A 212 -0.23 13.04 -31.00
N GLY A 213 -0.07 11.73 -30.88
CA GLY A 213 0.70 10.90 -31.82
C GLY A 213 1.64 9.91 -31.16
N THR A 214 2.42 9.23 -32.00
CA THR A 214 3.32 8.13 -31.59
C THR A 214 4.33 8.50 -30.51
N LEU A 215 4.77 9.76 -30.45
CA LEU A 215 5.70 10.20 -29.40
C LEU A 215 5.00 10.21 -28.04
N LEU A 216 3.77 10.71 -27.96
CA LEU A 216 2.99 10.67 -26.70
C LEU A 216 2.76 9.22 -26.27
N ASP A 217 2.34 8.36 -27.23
CA ASP A 217 2.08 6.95 -26.94
C ASP A 217 3.34 6.25 -26.40
N ASP A 218 4.50 6.43 -27.05
CA ASP A 218 5.77 5.87 -26.58
C ASP A 218 6.20 6.46 -25.23
N PHE A 219 6.03 7.76 -25.05
CA PHE A 219 6.45 8.49 -23.84
C PHE A 219 5.75 7.99 -22.58
N ILE A 220 4.45 7.66 -22.66
CA ILE A 220 3.63 7.23 -21.53
C ILE A 220 3.46 5.72 -21.41
N THR A 221 4.14 4.94 -22.24
CA THR A 221 4.14 3.47 -22.20
C THR A 221 5.04 2.93 -21.09
N GLY A 222 4.54 1.96 -20.32
CA GLY A 222 5.23 1.36 -19.17
C GLY A 222 6.47 0.51 -19.51
N GLU A 223 7.06 -0.10 -18.49
CA GLU A 223 8.21 -0.98 -18.62
C GLU A 223 7.79 -2.45 -18.66
N ALA A 224 8.54 -3.29 -19.43
CA ALA A 224 8.37 -4.76 -19.47
C ALA A 224 6.89 -5.19 -19.62
N GLU A 225 6.22 -4.65 -20.63
CA GLU A 225 4.77 -4.81 -20.87
C GLU A 225 4.35 -6.23 -21.29
N ASP A 226 5.27 -7.05 -21.69
CA ASP A 226 5.09 -8.44 -22.12
C ASP A 226 4.83 -9.41 -20.95
N GLU A 227 5.07 -9.00 -19.71
CA GLU A 227 4.80 -9.81 -18.52
C GLU A 227 3.34 -9.64 -18.05
N SER A 228 2.43 -10.46 -18.58
CA SER A 228 1.05 -10.56 -18.11
C SER A 228 0.84 -11.75 -17.16
N ILE A 229 -0.11 -11.58 -16.19
CA ILE A 229 -0.43 -12.66 -15.24
C ILE A 229 -1.03 -13.85 -15.97
N ILE A 230 -2.00 -13.59 -16.86
CA ILE A 230 -2.57 -14.61 -17.74
C ILE A 230 -1.67 -14.76 -18.98
N PRO A 231 -1.21 -15.96 -19.32
CA PRO A 231 -0.40 -16.17 -20.51
C PRO A 231 -1.10 -15.81 -21.82
N THR A 232 -0.36 -15.30 -22.80
CA THR A 232 -0.86 -15.05 -24.16
C THR A 232 -1.42 -16.34 -24.79
N GLY A 233 -2.54 -16.23 -25.51
CA GLY A 233 -3.23 -17.34 -26.13
C GLY A 233 -4.19 -18.10 -25.21
N SER A 234 -4.39 -17.62 -23.98
CA SER A 234 -5.35 -18.22 -23.01
C SER A 234 -6.82 -17.96 -23.37
N TYR A 235 -7.10 -16.95 -24.18
CA TYR A 235 -8.46 -16.56 -24.53
C TYR A 235 -8.77 -16.71 -26.04
N PRO A 236 -9.99 -17.15 -26.41
CA PRO A 236 -10.43 -17.08 -27.79
C PRO A 236 -10.61 -15.61 -28.21
N THR A 237 -10.20 -15.26 -29.42
CA THR A 237 -10.37 -13.91 -29.96
C THR A 237 -11.86 -13.55 -30.06
N LEU A 238 -12.34 -12.62 -29.25
CA LEU A 238 -13.69 -12.06 -29.34
C LEU A 238 -13.62 -10.68 -30.01
N ALA A 239 -14.41 -10.48 -31.07
CA ALA A 239 -14.54 -9.19 -31.74
C ALA A 239 -15.62 -8.36 -31.03
N LEU A 240 -15.27 -7.59 -30.01
CA LEU A 240 -16.21 -6.72 -29.28
C LEU A 240 -16.47 -5.38 -30.00
N GLY A 241 -15.80 -5.10 -31.14
CA GLY A 241 -15.92 -3.83 -31.85
C GLY A 241 -15.42 -2.61 -31.05
N VAL A 242 -14.60 -2.84 -30.05
CA VAL A 242 -14.00 -1.80 -29.19
C VAL A 242 -12.51 -1.77 -29.44
N GLU A 243 -11.95 -0.59 -29.60
CA GLU A 243 -10.50 -0.41 -29.69
C GLU A 243 -9.86 -0.84 -28.37
N LYS A 244 -8.98 -1.84 -28.44
CA LYS A 244 -8.22 -2.31 -27.28
C LYS A 244 -7.03 -1.39 -27.10
N VAL A 245 -7.09 -0.53 -26.14
CA VAL A 245 -5.94 0.27 -25.74
C VAL A 245 -5.46 -0.26 -24.41
N GLY A 246 -4.35 -0.90 -24.42
CA GLY A 246 -3.59 -1.25 -23.24
C GLY A 246 -2.97 -0.02 -22.64
N GLU A 247 -2.41 0.11 -21.74
CA GLU A 247 -1.86 0.74 -20.91
C GLU A 247 -1.08 1.65 -20.79
N VAL A 248 -0.56 1.88 -19.81
CA VAL A 248 -0.31 2.92 -19.48
C VAL A 248 0.79 3.33 -18.65
N ILE A 249 1.22 4.02 -17.98
CA ILE A 249 2.26 4.65 -17.23
C ILE A 249 2.75 3.70 -16.20
N GLY A 250 4.06 3.46 -16.14
CA GLY A 250 4.72 2.88 -14.97
C GLY A 250 4.35 3.65 -13.70
N ASP A 251 4.27 2.99 -12.59
CA ASP A 251 4.00 3.64 -11.31
C ASP A 251 5.16 4.59 -10.98
N PRO A 252 4.96 5.92 -10.89
CA PRO A 252 6.01 6.84 -10.51
C PRO A 252 6.53 6.64 -9.09
N GLN A 253 5.75 5.97 -8.26
CA GLN A 253 6.20 5.51 -6.95
C GLN A 253 6.53 4.02 -7.03
N ASP A 254 7.63 3.70 -7.73
CA ASP A 254 8.20 2.36 -7.74
C ASP A 254 8.35 1.86 -6.30
N GLY A 255 7.46 1.04 -5.82
CA GLY A 255 7.46 0.58 -4.43
C GLY A 255 6.05 0.34 -3.91
N LEU A 256 5.06 1.12 -4.35
CA LEU A 256 3.66 0.81 -4.12
C LEU A 256 3.27 -0.42 -4.93
N GLY A 257 2.84 -1.45 -4.22
CA GLY A 257 2.43 -2.65 -4.91
C GLY A 257 2.24 -3.83 -3.98
N SER A 258 2.61 -4.98 -4.43
CA SER A 258 2.64 -6.24 -3.67
C SER A 258 3.24 -7.33 -4.53
N ASN A 259 3.61 -8.46 -3.92
CA ASN A 259 3.84 -9.70 -4.65
C ASN A 259 2.93 -10.78 -4.08
N ASN A 260 2.52 -11.72 -4.93
CA ASN A 260 2.00 -13.00 -4.50
C ASN A 260 2.33 -14.09 -5.52
N TRP A 261 2.46 -15.32 -5.05
CA TRP A 261 2.60 -16.49 -5.90
C TRP A 261 2.14 -17.75 -5.19
N VAL A 262 1.75 -18.75 -5.99
CA VAL A 262 1.36 -20.09 -5.55
C VAL A 262 1.97 -21.13 -6.46
N ILE A 263 2.42 -22.25 -5.91
CA ILE A 263 2.83 -23.44 -6.68
C ILE A 263 1.96 -24.64 -6.32
N SER A 264 1.76 -25.52 -7.32
CA SER A 264 1.10 -26.82 -7.13
C SER A 264 2.02 -27.83 -6.45
N GLY A 265 1.45 -28.92 -5.97
CA GLY A 265 2.21 -30.03 -5.39
C GLY A 265 3.28 -30.62 -6.32
N ASN A 266 3.11 -30.50 -7.64
CA ASN A 266 4.09 -31.00 -8.61
C ASN A 266 5.40 -30.18 -8.63
N LYS A 267 5.36 -28.94 -8.17
CA LYS A 267 6.53 -28.05 -8.08
C LYS A 267 7.08 -27.95 -6.66
N SER A 268 6.31 -28.38 -5.66
CA SER A 268 6.71 -28.26 -4.26
C SER A 268 7.47 -29.48 -3.75
N ALA A 269 8.41 -29.26 -2.84
CA ALA A 269 9.22 -30.32 -2.22
C ALA A 269 8.44 -31.31 -1.37
N ASN A 270 7.25 -30.93 -0.88
CA ASN A 270 6.39 -31.75 -0.03
C ASN A 270 5.15 -32.32 -0.74
N GLY A 271 4.98 -32.05 -2.05
CA GLY A 271 3.86 -32.55 -2.85
C GLY A 271 2.54 -31.87 -2.62
N LYS A 272 2.50 -30.72 -1.90
CA LYS A 272 1.31 -29.92 -1.64
C LYS A 272 1.54 -28.46 -2.03
N PRO A 273 0.47 -27.69 -2.27
CA PRO A 273 0.62 -26.28 -2.63
C PRO A 273 1.33 -25.46 -1.56
N ILE A 274 2.04 -24.43 -2.01
CA ILE A 274 2.64 -23.40 -1.16
C ILE A 274 2.21 -22.04 -1.71
N VAL A 275 1.77 -21.14 -0.82
CA VAL A 275 1.33 -19.78 -1.15
C VAL A 275 2.25 -18.78 -0.47
N ALA A 276 2.66 -17.73 -1.18
CA ALA A 276 3.34 -16.58 -0.60
C ALA A 276 2.65 -15.28 -0.96
N SER A 277 2.73 -14.29 -0.08
CA SER A 277 2.34 -12.92 -0.39
C SER A 277 3.09 -11.92 0.49
N ASP A 278 3.32 -10.74 -0.07
CA ASP A 278 3.89 -9.59 0.62
C ASP A 278 3.29 -8.29 0.07
N PRO A 279 2.42 -7.61 0.84
CA PRO A 279 1.91 -6.29 0.47
C PRO A 279 3.01 -5.22 0.54
N HIS A 280 3.01 -4.30 -0.45
CA HIS A 280 3.93 -3.16 -0.47
C HIS A 280 3.16 -1.87 -0.26
N ILE A 281 3.24 -1.37 0.94
CA ILE A 281 2.69 -0.06 1.34
C ILE A 281 3.69 0.66 2.25
N ALA A 282 3.34 1.84 2.73
CA ALA A 282 4.22 2.63 3.56
C ALA A 282 4.72 1.84 4.78
N PHE A 283 6.03 1.92 5.03
CA PHE A 283 6.62 1.46 6.29
C PHE A 283 6.27 2.43 7.42
N GLY A 284 6.06 1.92 8.62
CA GLY A 284 5.78 2.71 9.80
C GLY A 284 6.14 2.00 11.08
N ALA A 285 6.40 2.76 12.14
CA ALA A 285 6.66 2.22 13.48
C ALA A 285 5.48 1.41 14.01
N VAL A 286 4.27 1.72 13.52
CA VAL A 286 3.05 0.97 13.75
C VAL A 286 2.52 0.50 12.41
N SER A 287 2.58 -0.80 12.16
CA SER A 287 2.13 -1.40 10.91
C SER A 287 0.63 -1.17 10.68
N CYS A 288 0.22 -1.02 9.44
CA CYS A 288 -1.20 -1.03 9.07
C CYS A 288 -1.81 -2.44 9.09
N TRP A 289 -0.96 -3.48 9.07
CA TRP A 289 -1.37 -4.87 9.21
C TRP A 289 -1.41 -5.27 10.68
N TYR A 290 -2.39 -6.09 11.02
CA TYR A 290 -2.57 -6.62 12.36
C TYR A 290 -2.75 -8.13 12.27
N GLU A 291 -1.78 -8.89 12.79
CA GLU A 291 -1.83 -10.34 12.82
C GLU A 291 -2.83 -10.83 13.87
N ALA A 292 -3.62 -11.83 13.53
CA ALA A 292 -4.57 -12.45 14.45
C ALA A 292 -4.92 -13.87 14.03
N HIS A 293 -5.35 -14.68 15.01
CA HIS A 293 -6.06 -15.93 14.80
C HIS A 293 -7.45 -15.83 15.45
N LEU A 294 -8.48 -16.17 14.68
CA LEU A 294 -9.89 -16.16 15.09
C LEU A 294 -10.42 -17.60 15.10
N SER A 295 -10.82 -18.11 16.26
CA SER A 295 -11.38 -19.45 16.43
C SER A 295 -12.76 -19.37 17.07
N GLY A 296 -13.79 -19.71 16.31
CA GLY A 296 -15.20 -19.66 16.70
C GLY A 296 -16.01 -20.70 15.93
N PRO A 297 -17.35 -20.68 16.04
CA PRO A 297 -18.22 -21.67 15.37
C PRO A 297 -18.15 -21.65 13.85
N GLU A 298 -18.00 -20.45 13.26
CA GLU A 298 -17.98 -20.27 11.81
C GLU A 298 -16.57 -20.00 11.27
N PHE A 299 -15.59 -19.75 12.13
CA PHE A 299 -14.25 -19.34 11.76
C PHE A 299 -13.18 -20.15 12.47
N ASN A 300 -12.21 -20.59 11.70
CA ASN A 300 -10.88 -20.96 12.18
C ASN A 300 -9.87 -20.42 11.16
N VAL A 301 -9.47 -19.15 11.34
CA VAL A 301 -8.71 -18.39 10.35
C VAL A 301 -7.57 -17.62 11.00
N ALA A 302 -6.39 -17.64 10.39
CA ALA A 302 -5.22 -16.91 10.84
C ALA A 302 -4.56 -16.14 9.69
N GLY A 303 -4.01 -14.97 10.02
CA GLY A 303 -3.32 -14.11 9.06
C GLY A 303 -3.30 -12.66 9.49
N ALA A 304 -3.28 -11.74 8.53
CA ALA A 304 -3.26 -10.31 8.79
C ALA A 304 -4.50 -9.60 8.25
N GLY A 305 -5.10 -8.76 9.10
CA GLY A 305 -6.17 -7.82 8.76
C GLY A 305 -5.65 -6.39 8.66
N TYR A 306 -6.45 -5.48 8.09
CA TYR A 306 -6.15 -4.05 8.10
C TYR A 306 -6.62 -3.42 9.43
N ALA A 307 -5.76 -2.66 10.08
CA ALA A 307 -6.08 -2.08 11.39
C ALA A 307 -7.39 -1.27 11.37
N GLY A 308 -8.31 -1.60 12.26
CA GLY A 308 -9.65 -1.02 12.36
C GLY A 308 -10.74 -1.75 11.56
N VAL A 309 -10.39 -2.79 10.77
CA VAL A 309 -11.33 -3.58 9.96
C VAL A 309 -11.31 -5.04 10.44
N PRO A 310 -12.46 -5.65 10.78
CA PRO A 310 -12.49 -6.99 11.39
C PRO A 310 -12.38 -8.17 10.39
N GLY A 311 -11.68 -8.01 9.27
CA GLY A 311 -11.48 -9.05 8.25
C GLY A 311 -10.03 -9.48 8.13
N ILE A 312 -9.76 -10.75 7.83
CA ILE A 312 -8.43 -11.27 7.47
C ILE A 312 -8.24 -11.10 5.97
N VAL A 313 -7.29 -10.24 5.59
CA VAL A 313 -6.99 -9.91 4.17
C VAL A 313 -6.06 -10.94 3.55
N PHE A 314 -5.02 -11.35 4.28
CA PHE A 314 -4.03 -12.35 3.89
C PHE A 314 -4.00 -13.45 4.92
N GLY A 315 -3.90 -14.70 4.50
CA GLY A 315 -3.78 -15.74 5.48
C GLY A 315 -4.24 -17.11 5.01
N ARG A 316 -4.76 -17.88 5.95
CA ARG A 316 -5.29 -19.22 5.74
C ARG A 316 -6.41 -19.57 6.72
N ASN A 317 -7.21 -20.54 6.33
CA ASN A 317 -8.09 -21.29 7.23
C ASN A 317 -7.63 -22.77 7.33
N GLU A 318 -8.50 -23.69 7.69
CA GLU A 318 -8.17 -25.12 7.84
C GLU A 318 -7.86 -25.82 6.51
N THR A 319 -8.36 -25.32 5.38
CA THR A 319 -8.31 -26.00 4.09
C THR A 319 -7.72 -25.17 2.95
N LEU A 320 -7.69 -23.87 3.10
CA LEU A 320 -7.33 -22.90 2.07
C LEU A 320 -6.28 -21.91 2.58
N ALA A 321 -5.33 -21.54 1.73
CA ALA A 321 -4.44 -20.39 1.93
C ALA A 321 -4.53 -19.43 0.76
N TRP A 322 -4.40 -18.11 1.03
CA TRP A 322 -4.48 -17.07 0.01
C TRP A 322 -3.51 -15.93 0.25
N GLY A 323 -3.14 -15.30 -0.86
CA GLY A 323 -2.40 -14.05 -0.90
C GLY A 323 -3.01 -13.09 -1.90
N VAL A 324 -2.83 -11.79 -1.71
CA VAL A 324 -3.43 -10.78 -2.58
C VAL A 324 -2.43 -9.72 -3.02
N THR A 325 -2.57 -9.26 -4.28
CA THR A 325 -1.90 -8.06 -4.78
C THR A 325 -2.93 -7.08 -5.34
N ASN A 326 -2.58 -5.79 -5.39
CA ASN A 326 -3.38 -4.83 -6.14
C ASN A 326 -3.26 -5.12 -7.64
N ASN A 327 -4.38 -5.37 -8.33
CA ASN A 327 -4.43 -5.63 -9.76
C ASN A 327 -4.23 -4.35 -10.60
N ILE A 328 -4.55 -3.20 -10.04
CA ILE A 328 -4.43 -1.84 -10.59
C ILE A 328 -5.17 -1.62 -11.91
N CYS A 329 -6.13 -2.47 -12.29
CA CYS A 329 -7.07 -2.13 -13.34
C CYS A 329 -7.85 -0.86 -12.98
N SER A 330 -8.04 0.01 -13.97
CA SER A 330 -8.56 1.35 -13.72
C SER A 330 -10.02 1.37 -13.28
N GLN A 331 -10.26 1.74 -12.02
CA GLN A 331 -11.60 1.92 -11.42
C GLN A 331 -11.99 3.39 -11.27
N ARG A 332 -11.28 4.29 -11.95
CA ARG A 332 -11.52 5.73 -11.95
C ARG A 332 -11.16 6.32 -13.31
N ASP A 333 -11.82 7.43 -13.62
CA ASP A 333 -11.48 8.28 -14.76
C ASP A 333 -11.56 9.75 -14.33
N ILE A 334 -10.72 10.57 -14.92
CA ILE A 334 -10.79 12.03 -14.79
C ILE A 334 -11.57 12.60 -15.98
N TYR A 335 -12.56 13.46 -15.68
CA TYR A 335 -13.36 14.13 -16.67
C TYR A 335 -13.14 15.64 -16.60
N LYS A 336 -12.87 16.25 -17.77
CA LYS A 336 -12.93 17.69 -17.94
C LYS A 336 -14.38 18.09 -18.11
N GLU A 337 -14.83 19.07 -17.32
CA GLU A 337 -16.22 19.54 -17.36
C GLU A 337 -16.32 20.87 -18.07
N GLN A 338 -17.48 21.14 -18.64
CA GLN A 338 -17.81 22.42 -19.27
C GLN A 338 -18.92 23.08 -18.47
N GLU A 339 -18.57 24.14 -17.73
CA GLU A 339 -19.53 24.93 -16.96
C GLU A 339 -20.21 25.97 -17.83
N ASP A 340 -21.50 26.24 -17.58
CA ASP A 340 -22.25 27.27 -18.22
C ASP A 340 -21.84 28.68 -17.74
N PRO A 341 -21.30 29.54 -18.57
CA PRO A 341 -20.81 30.85 -18.13
C PRO A 341 -21.92 31.77 -17.63
N GLU A 342 -23.19 31.55 -18.03
CA GLU A 342 -24.35 32.34 -17.61
C GLU A 342 -25.06 31.76 -16.38
N ARG A 343 -24.83 30.47 -16.06
CA ARG A 343 -25.46 29.75 -14.95
C ARG A 343 -24.43 28.97 -14.12
N PRO A 344 -23.69 29.59 -13.22
CA PRO A 344 -22.72 28.91 -12.39
C PRO A 344 -23.31 27.67 -11.69
N GLY A 345 -22.56 26.57 -11.67
CA GLY A 345 -23.01 25.29 -11.13
C GLY A 345 -23.84 24.46 -12.12
N TRP A 346 -24.01 24.87 -13.38
CA TRP A 346 -24.60 24.05 -14.42
C TRP A 346 -23.51 23.56 -15.37
N PHE A 347 -23.50 22.26 -15.65
CA PHE A 347 -22.50 21.61 -16.50
C PHE A 347 -23.14 20.97 -17.72
N ARG A 348 -22.46 21.04 -18.86
CA ARG A 348 -22.93 20.49 -20.12
C ARG A 348 -22.95 18.96 -20.11
N PHE A 349 -24.03 18.38 -20.70
CA PHE A 349 -24.09 16.96 -21.04
C PHE A 349 -24.94 16.74 -22.31
N GLY A 350 -24.31 16.16 -23.34
CA GLY A 350 -24.91 16.09 -24.67
C GLY A 350 -25.31 17.48 -25.19
N ASP A 351 -26.56 17.61 -25.57
CA ASP A 351 -27.14 18.89 -26.05
C ASP A 351 -27.75 19.74 -24.92
N GLY A 352 -27.66 19.26 -23.65
CA GLY A 352 -28.29 19.90 -22.51
C GLY A 352 -27.31 20.34 -21.43
N TRP A 353 -27.89 20.84 -20.32
CA TRP A 353 -27.18 21.29 -19.12
C TRP A 353 -27.78 20.66 -17.89
N GLU A 354 -26.94 20.22 -16.98
CA GLU A 354 -27.32 19.61 -15.70
C GLU A 354 -26.80 20.44 -14.55
N LYS A 355 -27.62 20.61 -13.52
CA LYS A 355 -27.21 21.30 -12.30
C LYS A 355 -26.40 20.37 -11.39
N ALA A 356 -25.23 20.80 -10.99
CA ALA A 356 -24.43 20.08 -10.00
C ALA A 356 -25.05 20.12 -8.60
N GLU A 357 -24.77 19.10 -7.80
CA GLU A 357 -25.00 19.15 -6.36
C GLU A 357 -23.89 19.97 -5.70
N THR A 358 -24.27 20.80 -4.73
CA THR A 358 -23.31 21.62 -3.97
C THR A 358 -23.47 21.35 -2.48
N PHE A 359 -22.36 21.08 -1.83
CA PHE A 359 -22.26 20.89 -0.37
C PHE A 359 -21.31 21.94 0.20
N VAL A 360 -21.63 22.41 1.39
CA VAL A 360 -20.73 23.27 2.17
C VAL A 360 -20.34 22.49 3.41
N ASP A 361 -19.08 22.14 3.50
CA ASP A 361 -18.48 21.52 4.69
C ASP A 361 -17.63 22.55 5.44
N GLU A 362 -17.42 22.32 6.73
CA GLU A 362 -16.55 23.11 7.59
C GLU A 362 -15.53 22.17 8.26
N ILE A 363 -14.26 22.41 7.97
CA ILE A 363 -13.15 21.66 8.58
C ILE A 363 -12.71 22.41 9.84
N VAL A 364 -12.92 21.81 10.98
CA VAL A 364 -12.45 22.35 12.26
C VAL A 364 -10.95 22.11 12.36
N VAL A 365 -10.18 23.20 12.59
CA VAL A 365 -8.71 23.15 12.68
C VAL A 365 -8.31 23.52 14.11
N LYS A 366 -7.54 22.62 14.78
CA LYS A 366 -7.04 22.87 16.13
C LYS A 366 -6.20 24.14 16.15
N ASP A 367 -6.48 25.00 17.09
CA ASP A 367 -5.75 26.28 17.35
C ASP A 367 -5.77 27.26 16.16
N SER A 368 -6.71 27.11 15.21
CA SER A 368 -6.91 27.98 14.04
C SER A 368 -8.41 28.18 13.74
N ASP A 369 -8.72 29.12 12.85
CA ASP A 369 -10.05 29.29 12.32
C ASP A 369 -10.49 28.08 11.47
N ALA A 370 -11.78 27.75 11.51
CA ALA A 370 -12.32 26.69 10.69
C ALA A 370 -12.25 27.04 9.19
N VAL A 371 -11.93 26.04 8.38
CA VAL A 371 -11.82 26.20 6.94
C VAL A 371 -13.11 25.76 6.26
N LYS A 372 -13.72 26.70 5.51
CA LYS A 372 -14.90 26.41 4.70
C LYS A 372 -14.50 25.70 3.41
N LEU A 373 -15.15 24.58 3.11
CA LEU A 373 -14.94 23.77 1.91
C LEU A 373 -16.24 23.71 1.09
N ASP A 374 -16.24 24.37 -0.09
CA ASP A 374 -17.32 24.27 -1.03
C ASP A 374 -17.05 23.07 -1.98
N ILE A 375 -17.90 22.05 -1.92
CA ILE A 375 -17.80 20.82 -2.71
C ILE A 375 -18.87 20.83 -3.79
N VAL A 376 -18.46 20.82 -5.04
CA VAL A 376 -19.34 20.74 -6.22
C VAL A 376 -19.23 19.35 -6.83
N ARG A 377 -20.38 18.70 -7.07
CA ARG A 377 -20.44 17.34 -7.59
C ARG A 377 -21.31 17.30 -8.86
N THR A 378 -20.68 16.99 -9.98
CA THR A 378 -21.36 16.74 -11.25
C THR A 378 -21.84 15.29 -11.35
N ARG A 379 -22.43 14.89 -12.48
CA ARG A 379 -22.75 13.50 -12.81
C ARG A 379 -21.51 12.57 -12.79
N ASN A 380 -20.32 13.11 -13.05
CA ASN A 380 -19.07 12.38 -13.13
C ASN A 380 -18.35 12.30 -11.77
N GLY A 381 -18.85 12.97 -10.74
CA GLY A 381 -18.26 12.94 -9.40
C GLY A 381 -17.90 14.32 -8.87
N PRO A 382 -17.15 14.41 -7.78
CA PRO A 382 -16.71 15.68 -7.21
C PRO A 382 -15.69 16.38 -8.12
N ILE A 383 -15.71 17.71 -8.13
CA ILE A 383 -14.65 18.52 -8.73
C ILE A 383 -13.40 18.39 -7.86
N VAL A 384 -12.28 17.98 -8.47
CA VAL A 384 -11.01 17.71 -7.81
C VAL A 384 -9.86 18.57 -8.32
N THR A 385 -10.15 19.62 -9.09
CA THR A 385 -9.14 20.50 -9.70
C THR A 385 -8.10 20.97 -8.67
N ASN A 386 -8.53 21.35 -7.47
CA ASN A 386 -7.65 21.82 -6.40
C ASN A 386 -6.78 20.70 -5.75
N LEU A 387 -7.13 19.44 -5.99
CA LEU A 387 -6.38 18.26 -5.51
C LEU A 387 -5.34 17.76 -6.54
N LEU A 388 -5.34 18.32 -7.75
CA LEU A 388 -4.37 17.97 -8.79
C LEU A 388 -3.03 18.63 -8.53
N PRO A 389 -1.93 18.08 -9.09
CA PRO A 389 -0.65 18.77 -9.12
C PRO A 389 -0.74 20.19 -9.72
N ASP A 390 0.06 21.12 -9.23
CA ASP A 390 0.01 22.52 -9.61
C ASP A 390 -0.01 22.77 -11.13
N PRO A 391 0.78 22.07 -11.96
CA PRO A 391 0.75 22.26 -13.42
C PRO A 391 -0.59 21.91 -14.09
N LEU A 392 -1.52 21.30 -13.36
CA LEU A 392 -2.83 20.87 -13.88
C LEU A 392 -4.01 21.62 -13.26
N LYS A 393 -3.78 22.51 -12.30
CA LYS A 393 -4.84 23.29 -11.64
C LYS A 393 -5.50 24.34 -12.52
N ASP A 394 -4.86 24.73 -13.63
CA ASP A 394 -5.37 25.71 -14.61
C ASP A 394 -6.31 25.11 -15.68
N THR A 395 -6.62 23.82 -15.58
CA THR A 395 -7.39 23.09 -16.63
C THR A 395 -8.88 23.40 -16.68
N GLY A 396 -9.40 24.20 -15.76
CA GLY A 396 -10.84 24.39 -15.52
C GLY A 396 -11.42 23.30 -14.62
N PRO A 397 -12.75 23.17 -14.53
CA PRO A 397 -13.38 22.18 -13.68
C PRO A 397 -13.04 20.75 -14.15
N VAL A 398 -12.46 19.95 -13.23
CA VAL A 398 -12.10 18.55 -13.46
C VAL A 398 -12.71 17.70 -12.37
N THR A 399 -13.38 16.62 -12.75
CA THR A 399 -14.02 15.68 -11.82
C THR A 399 -13.37 14.31 -11.84
N VAL A 400 -13.49 13.56 -10.76
CA VAL A 400 -13.11 12.15 -10.67
C VAL A 400 -14.35 11.28 -10.57
N LYS A 401 -14.53 10.39 -11.53
CA LYS A 401 -15.51 9.30 -11.46
C LYS A 401 -14.83 8.07 -10.94
N TRP A 402 -15.30 7.58 -9.80
CA TRP A 402 -14.69 6.48 -9.08
C TRP A 402 -15.69 5.38 -8.74
N VAL A 403 -15.38 4.12 -9.05
CA VAL A 403 -16.23 2.96 -8.75
C VAL A 403 -16.53 2.86 -7.25
N GLY A 404 -15.55 3.19 -6.42
CA GLY A 404 -15.67 3.16 -4.95
C GLY A 404 -16.65 4.16 -4.36
N ALA A 405 -17.18 5.12 -5.14
CA ALA A 405 -18.29 5.97 -4.71
C ALA A 405 -19.63 5.18 -4.58
N SER A 406 -19.66 3.95 -5.10
CA SER A 406 -20.77 3.02 -4.95
C SER A 406 -20.57 2.09 -3.73
N HIS A 407 -21.66 1.48 -3.29
CA HIS A 407 -21.62 0.44 -2.27
C HIS A 407 -20.80 -0.77 -2.73
N GLY A 408 -20.08 -1.38 -1.79
CA GLY A 408 -19.33 -2.62 -1.98
C GLY A 408 -19.44 -3.50 -0.75
N ASP A 409 -19.38 -4.82 -0.96
CA ASP A 409 -19.55 -5.85 0.04
C ASP A 409 -18.21 -6.53 0.44
N GLU A 410 -17.09 -5.85 0.26
CA GLU A 410 -15.75 -6.42 0.42
C GLU A 410 -15.50 -7.02 1.82
N ILE A 411 -16.06 -6.40 2.87
CA ILE A 411 -15.92 -6.94 4.25
C ILE A 411 -16.68 -8.27 4.36
N THR A 412 -17.86 -8.38 3.75
CA THR A 412 -18.59 -9.66 3.64
C THR A 412 -17.77 -10.69 2.87
N CYS A 413 -17.18 -10.29 1.73
CA CYS A 413 -16.31 -11.17 0.94
C CYS A 413 -15.11 -11.70 1.75
N MET A 414 -14.54 -10.87 2.65
CA MET A 414 -13.45 -11.34 3.53
C MET A 414 -13.92 -12.41 4.51
N PHE A 415 -15.12 -12.29 5.07
CA PHE A 415 -15.70 -13.31 5.95
C PHE A 415 -16.05 -14.59 5.18
N ASP A 416 -16.61 -14.46 3.99
CA ASP A 416 -16.94 -15.61 3.13
C ASP A 416 -15.65 -16.34 2.70
N LEU A 417 -14.59 -15.59 2.34
CA LEU A 417 -13.29 -16.17 2.01
C LEU A 417 -12.65 -16.87 3.22
N ALA A 418 -12.76 -16.29 4.42
CA ALA A 418 -12.26 -16.90 5.65
C ALA A 418 -12.95 -18.25 5.97
N SER A 419 -14.17 -18.47 5.46
CA SER A 419 -14.96 -19.70 5.63
C SER A 419 -14.94 -20.62 4.38
N ALA A 420 -14.27 -20.20 3.28
CA ALA A 420 -14.18 -20.98 2.06
C ALA A 420 -13.42 -22.30 2.26
N SER A 421 -13.90 -23.40 1.66
CA SER A 421 -13.33 -24.73 1.86
C SER A 421 -12.31 -25.16 0.81
N ASP A 422 -12.30 -24.49 -0.35
CA ASP A 422 -11.50 -24.85 -1.52
C ASP A 422 -11.37 -23.65 -2.48
N CYS A 423 -10.62 -23.86 -3.57
CA CYS A 423 -10.38 -22.84 -4.58
C CYS A 423 -11.66 -22.35 -5.29
N ASP A 424 -12.68 -23.18 -5.45
CA ASP A 424 -13.92 -22.78 -6.14
C ASP A 424 -14.80 -21.93 -5.23
N THR A 425 -14.99 -22.32 -3.97
CA THR A 425 -15.70 -21.52 -2.96
C THR A 425 -14.99 -20.20 -2.66
N ALA A 426 -13.65 -20.16 -2.77
CA ALA A 426 -12.91 -18.90 -2.69
C ALA A 426 -13.26 -17.95 -3.85
N ARG A 427 -13.40 -18.45 -5.10
CA ARG A 427 -13.84 -17.64 -6.23
C ARG A 427 -15.27 -17.11 -6.04
N GLU A 428 -16.17 -17.95 -5.53
CA GLU A 428 -17.55 -17.55 -5.22
C GLU A 428 -17.58 -16.42 -4.17
N ALA A 429 -16.79 -16.55 -3.10
CA ALA A 429 -16.65 -15.53 -2.06
C ALA A 429 -16.15 -14.18 -2.61
N LEU A 430 -15.30 -14.19 -3.62
CA LEU A 430 -14.73 -12.98 -4.22
C LEU A 430 -15.61 -12.37 -5.33
N ALA A 431 -16.63 -13.06 -5.82
CA ALA A 431 -17.46 -12.60 -6.93
C ALA A 431 -18.20 -11.27 -6.65
N PRO A 432 -18.71 -10.96 -5.43
CA PRO A 432 -19.36 -9.68 -5.12
C PRO A 432 -18.39 -8.52 -4.90
N TRP A 433 -17.07 -8.73 -4.91
CA TRP A 433 -16.05 -7.73 -4.65
C TRP A 433 -16.14 -6.54 -5.61
N VAL A 434 -16.00 -5.32 -5.11
CA VAL A 434 -16.19 -4.09 -5.92
C VAL A 434 -14.89 -3.30 -6.09
N VAL A 435 -14.23 -2.90 -4.99
CA VAL A 435 -13.02 -2.05 -4.99
C VAL A 435 -12.11 -2.44 -3.82
N PRO A 436 -10.78 -2.48 -4.01
CA PRO A 436 -10.03 -2.27 -5.25
C PRO A 436 -10.13 -3.48 -6.20
N THR A 437 -9.63 -3.34 -7.44
CA THR A 437 -9.33 -4.54 -8.21
C THR A 437 -8.14 -5.24 -7.58
N TRP A 438 -8.33 -6.48 -7.18
CA TRP A 438 -7.27 -7.30 -6.58
C TRP A 438 -7.00 -8.55 -7.40
N SER A 439 -5.76 -9.04 -7.28
CA SER A 439 -5.27 -10.31 -7.82
C SER A 439 -5.05 -11.27 -6.66
N TYR A 440 -5.96 -12.22 -6.48
CA TYR A 440 -5.81 -13.29 -5.50
C TYR A 440 -5.09 -14.48 -6.11
N VAL A 441 -4.15 -15.06 -5.37
CA VAL A 441 -3.67 -16.42 -5.56
C VAL A 441 -4.10 -17.25 -4.36
N PHE A 442 -4.44 -18.50 -4.58
CA PHE A 442 -4.84 -19.42 -3.53
C PHE A 442 -4.46 -20.87 -3.87
N GLY A 443 -4.34 -21.67 -2.82
CA GLY A 443 -4.15 -23.10 -2.91
C GLY A 443 -4.93 -23.78 -1.80
N ASP A 444 -5.39 -25.02 -2.05
CA ASP A 444 -6.14 -25.81 -1.08
C ASP A 444 -5.45 -27.14 -0.72
N VAL A 445 -5.91 -27.76 0.37
CA VAL A 445 -5.38 -29.06 0.85
C VAL A 445 -5.64 -30.22 -0.11
N ASN A 446 -6.57 -30.06 -1.09
CA ASN A 446 -6.83 -31.05 -2.13
C ASN A 446 -5.75 -31.01 -3.23
N GLY A 447 -4.95 -29.93 -3.27
CA GLY A 447 -3.86 -29.76 -4.21
C GLY A 447 -4.17 -28.83 -5.37
N GLN A 448 -5.38 -28.25 -5.41
CA GLN A 448 -5.75 -27.25 -6.41
C GLN A 448 -5.04 -25.92 -6.14
N ILE A 449 -4.71 -25.19 -7.20
CA ILE A 449 -4.19 -23.83 -7.14
C ILE A 449 -4.97 -22.93 -8.08
N GLY A 450 -5.00 -21.63 -7.76
CA GLY A 450 -5.72 -20.69 -8.61
C GLY A 450 -5.22 -19.25 -8.52
N TYR A 451 -5.61 -18.51 -9.56
CA TYR A 451 -5.55 -17.06 -9.61
C TYR A 451 -6.95 -16.53 -9.94
N GLN A 452 -7.34 -15.44 -9.29
CA GLN A 452 -8.59 -14.75 -9.56
C GLN A 452 -8.38 -13.23 -9.47
N ALA A 453 -8.65 -12.54 -10.58
CA ALA A 453 -8.88 -11.09 -10.52
C ALA A 453 -10.28 -10.83 -9.95
N CYS A 454 -10.41 -9.92 -9.00
CA CYS A 454 -11.70 -9.48 -8.49
C CYS A 454 -11.84 -7.95 -8.58
N GLY A 455 -13.06 -7.47 -8.41
CA GLY A 455 -13.39 -6.05 -8.48
C GLY A 455 -14.15 -5.67 -9.74
N ARG A 456 -14.93 -4.59 -9.67
CA ARG A 456 -15.72 -4.10 -10.81
C ARG A 456 -14.84 -3.24 -11.71
N ILE A 457 -14.59 -3.69 -12.94
CA ILE A 457 -13.82 -2.96 -13.95
C ILE A 457 -14.82 -2.28 -14.91
N PRO A 458 -14.83 -0.95 -15.00
CA PRO A 458 -15.75 -0.24 -15.91
C PRO A 458 -15.52 -0.60 -17.36
N PHE A 459 -16.61 -0.87 -18.08
CA PHE A 459 -16.58 -1.05 -19.52
C PHE A 459 -16.62 0.33 -20.20
N ARG A 460 -15.56 0.63 -20.97
CA ARG A 460 -15.38 1.88 -21.69
C ARG A 460 -15.41 1.62 -23.17
N LYS A 461 -16.36 2.22 -23.86
CA LYS A 461 -16.48 2.08 -25.32
C LYS A 461 -15.39 2.87 -26.06
N GLN A 462 -15.09 4.05 -25.55
CA GLN A 462 -13.96 4.86 -25.99
C GLN A 462 -12.94 4.96 -24.86
N TRP A 463 -11.69 4.79 -25.22
CA TRP A 463 -10.57 4.87 -24.29
C TRP A 463 -9.80 6.18 -24.51
N ASN A 464 -9.51 6.85 -23.41
CA ASN A 464 -8.60 8.00 -23.37
C ASN A 464 -7.66 7.77 -22.19
N ARG A 465 -6.38 7.98 -22.42
CA ARG A 465 -5.36 7.97 -21.34
C ARG A 465 -5.39 9.28 -20.57
N GLU A 466 -5.69 10.40 -21.26
CA GLU A 466 -5.85 11.74 -20.73
C GLU A 466 -7.29 12.00 -20.24
N TYR A 467 -7.59 13.26 -19.88
CA TYR A 467 -8.91 13.63 -19.39
C TYR A 467 -10.00 13.37 -20.42
N ARG A 468 -11.08 12.77 -19.97
CA ARG A 468 -12.24 12.46 -20.77
C ARG A 468 -13.15 13.70 -20.89
N PRO A 469 -13.78 13.96 -22.04
CA PRO A 469 -14.76 15.02 -22.15
C PRO A 469 -16.04 14.65 -21.38
N GLY A 470 -16.31 15.34 -20.26
CA GLY A 470 -17.43 15.04 -19.35
C GLY A 470 -18.80 15.27 -19.98
N TRP A 471 -18.85 16.12 -21.00
CA TRP A 471 -20.07 16.47 -21.71
C TRP A 471 -20.48 15.51 -22.85
N GLU A 472 -19.62 14.53 -23.19
CA GLU A 472 -19.88 13.59 -24.27
C GLU A 472 -20.43 12.25 -23.73
N PRO A 473 -21.67 11.85 -24.13
CA PRO A 473 -22.29 10.62 -23.66
C PRO A 473 -21.49 9.35 -23.99
N ASN A 474 -20.83 9.31 -25.15
CA ASN A 474 -20.04 8.15 -25.60
C ASN A 474 -18.73 7.94 -24.83
N HIS A 475 -18.29 8.92 -24.02
CA HIS A 475 -17.16 8.79 -23.10
C HIS A 475 -17.56 8.32 -21.69
N GLN A 476 -18.86 8.06 -21.45
CA GLN A 476 -19.32 7.52 -20.17
C GLN A 476 -19.08 6.02 -20.06
N TRP A 477 -19.09 5.50 -18.82
CA TRP A 477 -19.05 4.06 -18.57
C TRP A 477 -20.38 3.41 -19.02
N GLU A 478 -20.31 2.29 -19.75
CA GLU A 478 -21.46 1.53 -20.21
C GLU A 478 -21.71 0.26 -19.35
N GLY A 479 -21.39 0.31 -18.07
CA GLY A 479 -21.47 -0.82 -17.15
C GLY A 479 -20.10 -1.32 -16.72
N TYR A 480 -20.01 -2.61 -16.45
CA TYR A 480 -18.80 -3.28 -15.95
C TYR A 480 -18.54 -4.57 -16.72
N ILE A 481 -17.28 -5.01 -16.76
CA ILE A 481 -16.92 -6.34 -17.23
C ILE A 481 -17.64 -7.37 -16.36
N PRO A 482 -18.33 -8.38 -16.94
CA PRO A 482 -18.97 -9.44 -16.17
C PRO A 482 -17.95 -10.19 -15.28
N VAL A 483 -18.40 -10.64 -14.11
CA VAL A 483 -17.52 -11.35 -13.16
C VAL A 483 -16.89 -12.60 -13.79
N GLU A 484 -17.67 -13.33 -14.59
CA GLU A 484 -17.24 -14.53 -15.31
C GLU A 484 -16.22 -14.19 -16.42
N GLY A 485 -16.13 -12.93 -16.81
CA GLY A 485 -15.17 -12.41 -17.78
C GLY A 485 -13.90 -11.89 -17.19
N LEU A 486 -13.74 -11.87 -15.86
CA LEU A 486 -12.52 -11.40 -15.21
C LEU A 486 -11.36 -12.38 -15.39
N PRO A 487 -10.09 -11.89 -15.45
CA PRO A 487 -8.92 -12.76 -15.57
C PRO A 487 -8.85 -13.82 -14.46
N THR A 488 -8.73 -15.08 -14.84
CA THR A 488 -8.69 -16.23 -13.91
C THR A 488 -7.78 -17.34 -14.43
N LEU A 489 -7.16 -18.09 -13.50
CA LEU A 489 -6.45 -19.35 -13.78
C LEU A 489 -6.92 -20.41 -12.77
N ALA A 490 -7.18 -21.61 -13.26
CA ALA A 490 -7.45 -22.79 -12.45
C ALA A 490 -6.49 -23.89 -12.84
N ASP A 491 -5.72 -24.40 -11.89
CA ASP A 491 -4.71 -25.46 -12.10
C ASP A 491 -3.88 -25.28 -13.37
N PRO A 492 -3.18 -24.11 -13.54
CA PRO A 492 -2.46 -23.83 -14.77
C PRO A 492 -1.41 -24.92 -15.06
N PRO A 493 -1.22 -25.30 -16.33
CA PRO A 493 -0.25 -26.35 -16.72
C PRO A 493 1.20 -26.06 -16.31
N SER A 494 1.53 -24.77 -16.09
CA SER A 494 2.83 -24.35 -15.54
C SER A 494 3.08 -24.82 -14.11
N GLY A 495 2.01 -25.20 -13.39
CA GLY A 495 2.07 -25.57 -11.98
C GLY A 495 2.28 -24.39 -11.03
N TYR A 496 2.10 -23.15 -11.49
CA TYR A 496 2.16 -21.95 -10.67
C TYR A 496 1.29 -20.81 -11.21
N ALA A 497 0.94 -19.88 -10.33
CA ALA A 497 0.41 -18.57 -10.67
C ALA A 497 1.09 -17.50 -9.82
N HIS A 498 1.26 -16.28 -10.35
CA HIS A 498 1.91 -15.17 -9.64
C HIS A 498 1.41 -13.81 -10.11
N SER A 499 1.54 -12.82 -9.25
CA SER A 499 1.33 -11.42 -9.57
C SER A 499 2.31 -10.53 -8.81
N ALA A 500 2.79 -9.50 -9.48
CA ALA A 500 3.59 -8.42 -8.90
C ALA A 500 3.05 -7.06 -9.35
N ASN A 501 1.72 -6.89 -9.40
CA ASN A 501 0.99 -5.73 -9.90
C ASN A 501 1.23 -5.46 -11.40
N ASN A 502 1.78 -6.43 -12.12
CA ASN A 502 1.96 -6.38 -13.55
C ASN A 502 0.61 -6.55 -14.28
N ARG A 503 0.61 -6.36 -15.57
CA ARG A 503 -0.58 -6.45 -16.43
C ARG A 503 -1.39 -7.72 -16.16
N ALA A 504 -2.71 -7.55 -15.93
CA ALA A 504 -3.58 -8.65 -15.52
C ALA A 504 -3.79 -9.71 -16.62
N ALA A 505 -3.88 -9.29 -17.88
CA ALA A 505 -4.14 -10.16 -18.99
C ALA A 505 -3.44 -9.66 -20.28
N PRO A 506 -3.15 -10.56 -21.24
CA PRO A 506 -2.49 -10.22 -22.49
C PRO A 506 -3.41 -9.45 -23.44
N GLU A 507 -2.86 -9.03 -24.61
CA GLU A 507 -3.61 -8.26 -25.62
C GLU A 507 -4.77 -9.02 -26.25
N ASP A 508 -4.73 -10.35 -26.26
CA ASP A 508 -5.83 -11.19 -26.77
C ASP A 508 -6.96 -11.37 -25.76
N PHE A 509 -6.88 -10.73 -24.58
CA PHE A 509 -7.98 -10.73 -23.62
C PHE A 509 -9.26 -10.15 -24.23
N PRO A 510 -10.44 -10.78 -24.01
CA PRO A 510 -11.67 -10.41 -24.71
C PRO A 510 -12.17 -8.99 -24.44
N TYR A 511 -11.88 -8.43 -23.26
CA TYR A 511 -12.37 -7.10 -22.86
C TYR A 511 -11.25 -6.07 -22.89
N PRO A 512 -11.54 -4.77 -23.15
CA PRO A 512 -10.55 -3.72 -23.02
C PRO A 512 -10.21 -3.54 -21.54
N LEU A 513 -8.95 -3.83 -21.17
CA LEU A 513 -8.40 -3.53 -19.85
C LEU A 513 -7.50 -2.31 -19.92
N SER A 514 -7.59 -1.48 -18.93
CA SER A 514 -6.68 -0.37 -18.69
C SER A 514 -6.26 -0.35 -17.24
N GLY A 515 -5.05 0.11 -16.97
CA GLY A 515 -4.52 0.18 -15.61
C GLY A 515 -3.27 1.05 -15.52
N THR A 516 -2.85 1.33 -14.32
CA THR A 516 -1.54 1.92 -14.02
C THR A 516 -0.65 0.83 -13.42
N TRP A 517 -0.46 -0.25 -14.19
CA TRP A 517 0.28 -1.42 -13.72
C TRP A 517 1.74 -1.10 -13.43
N SER A 518 2.29 -1.77 -12.44
CA SER A 518 3.72 -1.73 -12.15
C SER A 518 4.53 -2.35 -13.31
N SER A 519 5.81 -2.01 -13.38
CA SER A 519 6.73 -2.61 -14.35
C SER A 519 6.74 -4.15 -14.23
N GLY A 520 6.91 -4.87 -15.34
CA GLY A 520 6.93 -6.33 -15.36
C GLY A 520 8.18 -6.96 -14.72
N TYR A 521 9.17 -6.19 -14.26
CA TYR A 521 10.45 -6.73 -13.77
C TYR A 521 10.32 -7.67 -12.58
N ARG A 522 9.52 -7.31 -11.56
CA ARG A 522 9.29 -8.18 -10.40
C ARG A 522 8.60 -9.48 -10.80
N ALA A 523 7.56 -9.39 -11.64
CA ALA A 523 6.83 -10.54 -12.15
C ALA A 523 7.76 -11.48 -12.96
N ARG A 524 8.56 -10.92 -13.87
CA ARG A 524 9.56 -11.68 -14.66
C ARG A 524 10.58 -12.38 -13.75
N ARG A 525 11.05 -11.71 -12.68
CA ARG A 525 11.98 -12.33 -11.74
C ARG A 525 11.34 -13.45 -10.92
N ILE A 526 10.12 -13.26 -10.42
CA ILE A 526 9.36 -14.31 -9.71
C ILE A 526 9.16 -15.51 -10.63
N ARG A 527 8.72 -15.31 -11.88
CA ARG A 527 8.57 -16.38 -12.87
C ARG A 527 9.88 -17.14 -13.10
N GLN A 528 10.99 -16.45 -13.33
CA GLN A 528 12.31 -17.07 -13.48
C GLN A 528 12.64 -18.00 -12.31
N MET A 529 12.49 -17.52 -11.07
CA MET A 529 12.78 -18.33 -9.88
C MET A 529 11.83 -19.53 -9.73
N LEU A 530 10.54 -19.38 -10.09
CA LEU A 530 9.59 -20.50 -10.08
C LEU A 530 9.86 -21.55 -11.18
N GLU A 531 10.51 -21.15 -12.28
CA GLU A 531 10.89 -22.03 -13.38
C GLU A 531 12.25 -22.73 -13.17
N GLU A 532 13.09 -22.23 -12.27
CA GLU A 532 14.42 -22.79 -11.98
C GLU A 532 14.38 -24.19 -11.32
N SER A 533 13.26 -24.56 -10.66
CA SER A 533 13.16 -25.83 -9.92
C SER A 533 11.73 -26.39 -9.92
N ASP A 534 11.64 -27.74 -9.89
CA ASP A 534 10.40 -28.47 -9.61
C ASP A 534 10.46 -29.16 -8.21
N ASN A 535 11.25 -28.62 -7.31
CA ASN A 535 11.39 -29.11 -5.93
C ASN A 535 11.56 -27.91 -4.97
N ILE A 536 10.59 -27.02 -4.98
CA ILE A 536 10.62 -25.75 -4.25
C ILE A 536 10.04 -25.94 -2.85
N SER A 537 10.78 -25.55 -1.84
CA SER A 537 10.37 -25.58 -0.44
C SER A 537 9.86 -24.23 0.04
N ARG A 538 9.22 -24.20 1.22
CA ARG A 538 8.86 -22.95 1.90
C ARG A 538 10.07 -22.06 2.20
N SER A 539 11.25 -22.66 2.50
CA SER A 539 12.47 -21.89 2.72
C SER A 539 12.95 -21.20 1.44
N ASP A 540 12.74 -21.80 0.27
CA ASP A 540 13.03 -21.16 -1.01
C ASP A 540 12.08 -19.98 -1.25
N PHE A 541 10.80 -20.10 -0.87
CA PHE A 541 9.85 -18.98 -0.93
C PHE A 541 10.29 -17.80 -0.07
N ALA A 542 10.75 -18.06 1.18
CA ALA A 542 11.29 -17.02 2.03
C ALA A 542 12.55 -16.35 1.42
N GLN A 543 13.39 -17.10 0.72
CA GLN A 543 14.54 -16.56 0.00
C GLN A 543 14.13 -15.76 -1.23
N MET A 544 13.09 -16.21 -1.99
CA MET A 544 12.54 -15.47 -3.11
C MET A 544 12.03 -14.09 -2.68
N GLN A 545 11.34 -14.00 -1.53
CA GLN A 545 10.90 -12.71 -0.97
C GLN A 545 12.06 -11.77 -0.59
N MET A 546 13.27 -12.28 -0.49
CA MET A 546 14.49 -11.53 -0.20
C MET A 546 15.35 -11.27 -1.45
N ASP A 547 14.87 -11.62 -2.66
CA ASP A 547 15.64 -11.42 -3.90
C ASP A 547 15.76 -9.93 -4.25
N THR A 548 17.00 -9.45 -4.36
CA THR A 548 17.34 -8.05 -4.65
C THR A 548 17.86 -7.82 -6.06
N LEU A 549 17.69 -8.79 -6.97
CA LEU A 549 18.16 -8.67 -8.35
C LEU A 549 17.31 -7.64 -9.12
N SER A 550 17.96 -6.59 -9.62
CA SER A 550 17.34 -5.58 -10.49
C SER A 550 17.43 -5.99 -11.95
N LEU A 551 16.32 -6.49 -12.50
CA LEU A 551 16.28 -6.82 -13.93
C LEU A 551 16.30 -5.57 -14.82
N ARG A 552 15.82 -4.41 -14.33
CA ARG A 552 16.00 -3.12 -15.04
C ARG A 552 17.50 -2.83 -15.25
N ALA A 553 18.29 -2.99 -14.19
CA ALA A 553 19.74 -2.80 -14.28
C ALA A 553 20.39 -3.81 -15.22
N ALA A 554 20.00 -5.08 -15.14
CA ALA A 554 20.52 -6.12 -16.04
C ALA A 554 20.20 -5.83 -17.52
N ASP A 555 19.02 -5.28 -17.80
CA ASP A 555 18.58 -4.95 -19.16
C ASP A 555 19.22 -3.64 -19.71
N THR A 556 19.67 -2.71 -18.85
CA THR A 556 20.10 -1.36 -19.28
C THR A 556 21.59 -1.10 -19.09
N VAL A 557 22.25 -1.69 -18.10
CA VAL A 557 23.67 -1.42 -17.80
C VAL A 557 24.61 -1.79 -18.94
N PRO A 558 24.41 -2.88 -19.72
CA PRO A 558 25.28 -3.17 -20.86
C PRO A 558 25.35 -2.01 -21.88
N GLU A 559 24.18 -1.47 -22.28
CA GLU A 559 24.11 -0.35 -23.23
C GLU A 559 24.59 0.97 -22.57
N LEU A 560 24.25 1.21 -21.31
CA LEU A 560 24.78 2.34 -20.55
C LEU A 560 26.30 2.32 -20.55
N ASN A 561 26.94 1.19 -20.25
CA ASN A 561 28.38 1.04 -20.26
C ASN A 561 29.01 1.25 -21.66
N ALA A 562 28.30 0.86 -22.72
CA ALA A 562 28.73 1.13 -24.10
C ALA A 562 28.72 2.64 -24.39
N LEU A 563 27.64 3.35 -24.00
CA LEU A 563 27.52 4.80 -24.17
C LEU A 563 28.57 5.58 -23.36
N LEU A 564 28.87 5.15 -22.14
CA LEU A 564 29.87 5.77 -21.26
C LEU A 564 31.32 5.53 -21.72
N SER A 565 31.56 4.51 -22.58
CA SER A 565 32.93 4.12 -23.00
C SER A 565 33.70 5.20 -23.76
N THR A 566 32.99 6.17 -24.32
CA THR A 566 33.58 7.26 -25.12
C THR A 566 34.08 8.44 -24.27
N SER A 567 33.69 8.50 -22.99
CA SER A 567 34.14 9.56 -22.08
C SER A 567 35.63 9.45 -21.77
N GLY A 568 36.32 10.56 -21.77
CA GLY A 568 37.71 10.68 -21.26
C GLY A 568 37.82 11.00 -19.78
N GLU A 569 36.69 11.18 -19.07
CA GLU A 569 36.66 11.55 -17.67
C GLU A 569 36.95 10.35 -16.76
N ALA A 570 37.93 10.51 -15.85
CA ALA A 570 38.42 9.41 -15.00
C ALA A 570 37.34 8.89 -14.05
N ASN A 571 36.50 9.78 -13.47
CA ASN A 571 35.37 9.39 -12.60
C ASN A 571 34.28 8.61 -13.33
N ILE A 572 33.98 8.98 -14.58
CA ILE A 572 33.03 8.22 -15.43
C ILE A 572 33.61 6.84 -15.76
N GLN A 573 34.92 6.74 -16.07
CA GLN A 573 35.54 5.42 -16.34
C GLN A 573 35.57 4.54 -15.09
N GLN A 574 35.82 5.12 -13.90
CA GLN A 574 35.74 4.38 -12.63
C GLN A 574 34.30 3.90 -12.32
N ALA A 575 33.28 4.76 -12.54
CA ALA A 575 31.88 4.37 -12.41
C ALA A 575 31.50 3.22 -13.36
N ARG A 576 31.99 3.30 -14.60
CA ARG A 576 31.81 2.25 -15.61
C ARG A 576 32.46 0.91 -15.23
N GLU A 577 33.61 0.91 -14.55
CA GLU A 577 34.22 -0.31 -14.01
C GLU A 577 33.34 -0.96 -12.91
N HIS A 578 32.79 -0.15 -12.00
CA HIS A 578 31.85 -0.63 -10.99
C HIS A 578 30.59 -1.23 -11.63
N LEU A 579 29.96 -0.53 -12.58
CA LEU A 579 28.76 -1.00 -13.29
C LEU A 579 29.06 -2.26 -14.12
N GLY A 580 30.21 -2.36 -14.76
CA GLY A 580 30.58 -3.50 -15.60
C GLY A 580 30.90 -4.79 -14.83
N SER A 581 31.27 -4.67 -13.56
CA SER A 581 31.53 -5.82 -12.68
C SER A 581 30.37 -6.17 -11.75
N TRP A 582 29.24 -5.46 -11.88
CA TRP A 582 28.10 -5.60 -10.98
C TRP A 582 27.26 -6.84 -11.31
N ASP A 583 26.82 -7.57 -10.29
CA ASP A 583 25.90 -8.71 -10.37
C ASP A 583 24.42 -8.29 -10.43
N TYR A 584 24.14 -6.99 -10.57
CA TYR A 584 22.85 -6.35 -10.60
C TYR A 584 22.01 -6.51 -9.31
N LYS A 585 22.61 -6.99 -8.22
CA LYS A 585 21.92 -7.07 -6.93
C LYS A 585 22.00 -5.72 -6.20
N MET A 586 20.85 -5.26 -5.77
CA MET A 586 20.69 -4.07 -4.92
C MET A 586 21.09 -4.39 -3.48
N SER A 587 22.32 -4.89 -3.31
CA SER A 587 22.88 -5.23 -2.00
C SER A 587 23.29 -3.97 -1.23
N PRO A 588 23.14 -3.89 0.12
CA PRO A 588 23.65 -2.78 0.90
C PRO A 588 25.15 -2.49 0.72
N ALA A 589 25.94 -3.49 0.32
CA ALA A 589 27.37 -3.36 0.08
C ALA A 589 27.72 -2.86 -1.33
N SER A 590 26.75 -2.80 -2.25
CA SER A 590 27.00 -2.48 -3.67
C SER A 590 27.25 -0.99 -3.87
N VAL A 591 28.37 -0.66 -4.53
CA VAL A 591 28.68 0.68 -5.01
C VAL A 591 27.94 0.96 -6.33
N ALA A 592 27.90 -0.05 -7.20
CA ALA A 592 27.24 0.05 -8.50
C ALA A 592 25.75 0.35 -8.39
N ALA A 593 25.07 -0.21 -7.37
CA ALA A 593 23.66 0.07 -7.09
C ALA A 593 23.42 1.58 -6.84
N THR A 594 24.25 2.22 -6.02
CA THR A 594 24.18 3.66 -5.78
C THR A 594 24.40 4.47 -7.05
N ILE A 595 25.45 4.14 -7.82
CA ILE A 595 25.75 4.84 -9.08
C ILE A 595 24.58 4.71 -10.06
N TYR A 596 24.01 3.51 -10.18
CA TYR A 596 22.91 3.22 -11.10
C TYR A 596 21.63 3.99 -10.74
N GLU A 597 21.22 4.00 -9.45
CA GLU A 597 19.98 4.67 -9.02
C GLU A 597 20.09 6.21 -9.21
N TYR A 598 21.19 6.81 -8.80
CA TYR A 598 21.42 8.24 -9.06
C TYR A 598 21.48 8.55 -10.56
N PHE A 599 22.13 7.71 -11.35
CA PHE A 599 22.15 7.89 -12.80
C PHE A 599 20.73 7.81 -13.37
N PHE A 600 19.95 6.79 -13.01
CA PHE A 600 18.62 6.57 -13.59
C PHE A 600 17.66 7.71 -13.24
N GLU A 601 17.71 8.22 -12.02
CA GLU A 601 16.97 9.42 -11.61
C GLU A 601 17.38 10.65 -12.47
N GLN A 602 18.68 10.91 -12.61
CA GLN A 602 19.15 12.04 -13.43
C GLN A 602 18.85 11.84 -14.91
N TRP A 603 18.80 10.60 -15.38
CA TRP A 603 18.43 10.25 -16.74
C TRP A 603 16.97 10.58 -17.03
N THR A 604 16.04 10.16 -16.19
CA THR A 604 14.61 10.51 -16.34
C THR A 604 14.36 12.01 -16.25
N LYS A 605 15.07 12.72 -15.36
CA LYS A 605 15.02 14.19 -15.27
C LYS A 605 15.60 14.88 -16.51
N THR A 606 16.66 14.35 -17.10
CA THR A 606 17.24 14.88 -18.34
C THR A 606 16.26 14.70 -19.50
N ILE A 607 15.60 13.54 -19.60
CA ILE A 607 14.57 13.29 -20.60
C ILE A 607 13.39 14.26 -20.42
N ALA A 608 12.83 14.34 -19.23
CA ALA A 608 11.71 15.24 -18.95
C ALA A 608 12.09 16.72 -19.26
N GLY A 609 13.29 17.14 -18.83
CA GLY A 609 13.78 18.51 -19.03
C GLY A 609 14.03 18.91 -20.48
N GLU A 610 14.08 17.97 -21.45
CA GLU A 610 14.21 18.27 -22.88
C GLU A 610 12.94 18.96 -23.44
N LYS A 611 11.76 18.58 -22.92
CA LYS A 611 10.48 19.04 -23.48
C LYS A 611 9.61 19.80 -22.48
N PHE A 612 9.72 19.51 -21.18
CA PHE A 612 8.83 20.05 -20.16
C PHE A 612 9.44 21.25 -19.42
N PRO A 613 8.64 22.24 -19.00
CA PRO A 613 9.07 23.32 -18.12
C PRO A 613 9.68 22.79 -16.81
N LYS A 614 10.61 23.57 -16.24
CA LYS A 614 11.39 23.17 -15.07
C LYS A 614 10.55 22.71 -13.86
N ASP A 615 9.42 23.37 -13.62
CA ASP A 615 8.47 23.09 -12.54
C ASP A 615 7.67 21.79 -12.74
N GLN A 616 7.72 21.19 -13.93
CA GLN A 616 7.04 19.94 -14.30
C GLN A 616 8.00 18.74 -14.37
N VAL A 617 9.32 18.98 -14.39
CA VAL A 617 10.33 17.95 -14.64
C VAL A 617 10.24 16.81 -13.63
N ASP A 618 10.17 17.10 -12.33
CA ASP A 618 10.17 16.06 -11.29
C ASP A 618 8.90 15.19 -11.35
N LEU A 619 7.74 15.81 -11.59
CA LEU A 619 6.48 15.12 -11.74
C LEU A 619 6.48 14.16 -12.95
N VAL A 620 6.99 14.64 -14.08
CA VAL A 620 7.02 13.84 -15.32
C VAL A 620 8.10 12.77 -15.25
N ALA A 621 9.30 13.11 -14.74
CA ALA A 621 10.42 12.17 -14.61
C ALA A 621 10.04 10.91 -13.79
N ALA A 622 9.22 11.09 -12.77
CA ALA A 622 8.72 9.99 -11.95
C ALA A 622 7.84 8.97 -12.72
N ALA A 623 7.31 9.31 -13.90
CA ALA A 623 6.35 8.49 -14.62
C ALA A 623 6.86 7.92 -15.96
N ILE A 624 8.10 8.21 -16.34
CA ILE A 624 8.62 7.88 -17.70
C ILE A 624 9.74 6.85 -17.70
N SER A 625 9.82 6.02 -16.66
CA SER A 625 10.86 4.99 -16.56
C SER A 625 10.87 4.05 -17.77
N GLY A 626 9.71 3.68 -18.29
CA GLY A 626 9.59 2.84 -19.48
C GLY A 626 10.20 3.50 -20.74
N PHE A 627 9.89 4.78 -20.96
CA PHE A 627 10.49 5.54 -22.06
C PHE A 627 12.02 5.70 -21.89
N ALA A 628 12.45 5.96 -20.65
CA ALA A 628 13.87 6.08 -20.31
C ALA A 628 14.67 4.79 -20.61
N VAL A 629 14.10 3.63 -20.30
CA VAL A 629 14.68 2.31 -20.65
C VAL A 629 14.75 2.11 -22.16
N ARG A 630 13.68 2.44 -22.90
CA ARG A 630 13.66 2.29 -24.37
C ARG A 630 14.67 3.19 -25.07
N LEU A 631 14.86 4.42 -24.57
CA LEU A 631 15.90 5.33 -25.08
C LEU A 631 17.32 4.78 -24.86
N LEU A 632 17.62 4.26 -23.66
CA LEU A 632 18.92 3.64 -23.37
C LEU A 632 19.19 2.44 -24.30
N ASN A 633 18.18 1.61 -24.57
CA ASN A 633 18.28 0.41 -25.40
C ASN A 633 18.17 0.69 -26.91
N GLY A 634 18.17 1.97 -27.32
CA GLY A 634 18.12 2.37 -28.74
C GLY A 634 16.81 2.05 -29.45
N LYS A 635 15.73 1.71 -28.70
CA LYS A 635 14.41 1.38 -29.27
C LYS A 635 13.58 2.61 -29.62
N SER A 636 13.91 3.77 -29.07
CA SER A 636 13.34 5.08 -29.40
C SER A 636 14.47 6.03 -29.84
N THR A 637 14.29 6.77 -30.93
CA THR A 637 15.32 7.66 -31.48
C THR A 637 14.72 9.00 -31.87
N GLY A 638 15.57 10.06 -31.90
CA GLY A 638 15.13 11.38 -32.36
C GLY A 638 14.35 12.20 -31.31
N TYR A 639 14.41 11.84 -30.06
CA TYR A 639 13.76 12.58 -28.96
C TYR A 639 14.50 13.88 -28.62
N PHE A 640 15.84 13.83 -28.54
CA PHE A 640 16.70 14.99 -28.29
C PHE A 640 16.90 15.81 -29.56
N GLU A 641 16.61 17.12 -29.45
CA GLU A 641 16.72 18.04 -30.60
C GLU A 641 18.11 18.68 -30.71
N SER A 642 18.72 18.99 -29.57
CA SER A 642 19.97 19.75 -29.48
C SER A 642 21.21 18.92 -29.12
N SER A 643 21.01 17.67 -28.76
CA SER A 643 22.08 16.75 -28.32
C SER A 643 21.83 15.33 -28.81
N THR A 644 22.83 14.47 -28.67
CA THR A 644 22.63 13.04 -28.89
C THR A 644 22.22 12.34 -27.60
N ILE A 645 21.64 11.14 -27.69
CA ILE A 645 21.36 10.28 -26.51
C ILE A 645 22.64 10.09 -25.71
N GLN A 646 23.78 9.92 -26.38
CA GLN A 646 25.09 9.77 -25.73
C GLN A 646 25.49 11.00 -24.91
N ASP A 647 25.32 12.21 -25.45
CA ASP A 647 25.62 13.46 -24.72
C ASP A 647 24.72 13.61 -23.50
N ALA A 648 23.44 13.28 -23.64
CA ALA A 648 22.44 13.31 -22.57
C ALA A 648 22.76 12.29 -21.46
N VAL A 649 23.19 11.07 -21.83
CA VAL A 649 23.63 10.03 -20.88
C VAL A 649 24.90 10.46 -20.14
N LEU A 650 25.90 11.00 -20.83
CA LEU A 650 27.13 11.51 -20.23
C LEU A 650 26.84 12.66 -19.25
N SER A 651 25.97 13.59 -19.64
CA SER A 651 25.52 14.69 -18.77
C SER A 651 24.81 14.19 -17.51
N SER A 652 23.93 13.19 -17.66
CA SER A 652 23.20 12.59 -16.55
C SER A 652 24.14 11.85 -15.58
N MET A 653 25.11 11.10 -16.12
CA MET A 653 26.12 10.43 -15.29
C MET A 653 27.02 11.44 -14.55
N THR A 654 27.47 12.48 -15.21
CA THR A 654 28.27 13.53 -14.57
C THR A 654 27.53 14.18 -13.40
N LYS A 655 26.22 14.50 -13.58
CA LYS A 655 25.38 15.05 -12.52
C LYS A 655 25.22 14.06 -11.36
N ALA A 656 24.93 12.79 -11.69
CA ALA A 656 24.78 11.74 -10.69
C ALA A 656 26.03 11.58 -9.83
N LEU A 657 27.20 11.48 -10.46
CA LEU A 657 28.47 11.33 -9.74
C LEU A 657 28.77 12.53 -8.85
N ALA A 658 28.48 13.74 -9.32
CA ALA A 658 28.66 14.96 -8.51
C ALA A 658 27.76 14.99 -7.28
N MET A 659 26.49 14.58 -7.42
CA MET A 659 25.53 14.48 -6.30
C MET A 659 25.96 13.40 -5.29
N ILE A 660 26.46 12.27 -5.75
CA ILE A 660 26.94 11.22 -4.86
C ILE A 660 28.19 11.68 -4.11
N GLU A 661 29.15 12.33 -4.81
CA GLU A 661 30.37 12.86 -4.21
C GLU A 661 30.06 13.91 -3.14
N GLU A 662 29.14 14.83 -3.41
CA GLU A 662 28.66 15.82 -2.43
C GLU A 662 28.11 15.16 -1.17
N ARG A 663 27.35 14.08 -1.32
CA ARG A 663 26.69 13.40 -0.20
C ARG A 663 27.60 12.42 0.55
N LEU A 664 28.42 11.65 -0.16
CA LEU A 664 29.18 10.53 0.38
C LEU A 664 30.70 10.74 0.40
N GLY A 665 31.19 11.86 -0.16
CA GLY A 665 32.62 12.16 -0.28
C GLY A 665 33.24 11.60 -1.56
N SER A 666 34.50 11.99 -1.86
CA SER A 666 35.16 11.76 -3.14
C SER A 666 35.66 10.30 -3.37
N GLU A 667 35.66 9.46 -2.35
CA GLU A 667 36.14 8.08 -2.47
C GLU A 667 35.04 7.15 -2.99
N MET A 668 34.94 6.92 -4.32
CA MET A 668 33.89 6.15 -5.00
C MET A 668 33.71 4.75 -4.42
N GLY A 669 34.80 4.05 -4.03
CA GLY A 669 34.73 2.74 -3.41
C GLY A 669 33.94 2.65 -2.09
N THR A 670 33.64 3.82 -1.48
CA THR A 670 32.84 3.92 -0.25
C THR A 670 31.35 4.19 -0.50
N TRP A 671 30.92 4.39 -1.75
CA TRP A 671 29.55 4.76 -2.12
C TRP A 671 28.56 3.58 -2.05
N LYS A 672 28.59 2.88 -0.94
CA LYS A 672 27.75 1.70 -0.75
C LYS A 672 26.28 2.06 -0.64
N TRP A 673 25.39 1.30 -1.27
CA TRP A 673 23.95 1.49 -1.26
C TRP A 673 23.37 1.66 0.15
N GLY A 674 23.75 0.78 1.08
CA GLY A 674 23.28 0.83 2.48
C GLY A 674 23.76 2.04 3.29
N ARG A 675 24.59 2.95 2.75
CA ARG A 675 24.91 4.23 3.42
C ARG A 675 23.80 5.27 3.25
N ILE A 676 22.98 5.10 2.21
CA ILE A 676 21.87 6.01 1.89
C ILE A 676 20.52 5.30 1.97
N HIS A 677 20.51 4.00 1.69
CA HIS A 677 19.30 3.20 1.68
C HIS A 677 19.16 2.42 2.99
N THR A 678 18.52 3.06 3.96
CA THR A 678 18.22 2.51 5.29
C THR A 678 16.72 2.54 5.51
N LEU A 679 16.21 1.62 6.31
CA LEU A 679 14.81 1.61 6.73
C LEU A 679 14.69 2.13 8.15
N SER A 680 14.15 3.33 8.29
CA SER A 680 13.65 3.87 9.55
C SER A 680 12.14 3.75 9.56
N LEU A 681 11.61 3.11 10.59
CA LEU A 681 10.17 3.01 10.81
C LEU A 681 9.71 4.26 11.55
N GLU A 682 9.11 5.17 10.81
CA GLU A 682 8.64 6.43 11.35
C GLU A 682 7.22 6.30 11.93
N HIS A 683 6.96 7.04 12.99
CA HIS A 683 5.63 7.13 13.57
C HIS A 683 4.78 8.19 12.82
N LEU A 684 3.45 8.08 12.87
CA LEU A 684 2.54 9.05 12.26
C LEU A 684 2.65 10.49 12.83
N LEU A 685 3.37 10.66 13.93
CA LEU A 685 3.73 11.96 14.53
C LEU A 685 5.17 12.42 14.22
N SER A 686 5.88 11.75 13.32
CA SER A 686 7.30 12.02 13.02
C SER A 686 7.59 13.45 12.53
N GLY A 687 6.60 14.16 11.96
CA GLY A 687 6.74 15.57 11.56
C GLY A 687 6.88 16.58 12.71
N ARG A 688 6.85 16.14 13.99
CA ARG A 688 6.76 17.01 15.16
C ARG A 688 8.03 17.03 16.02
N GLY A 689 9.12 17.51 15.45
CA GLY A 689 10.37 17.72 16.18
C GLY A 689 11.02 16.44 16.72
N GLU A 690 11.71 16.52 17.87
CA GLU A 690 12.50 15.41 18.44
C GLU A 690 11.66 14.21 18.94
N ILE A 691 10.33 14.33 18.98
CA ILE A 691 9.43 13.21 19.28
C ILE A 691 9.54 12.12 18.22
N ALA A 692 9.91 12.49 16.99
CA ALA A 692 10.19 11.54 15.91
C ALA A 692 11.22 10.50 16.33
N ASP A 693 12.34 10.93 16.93
CA ASP A 693 13.43 10.04 17.37
C ASP A 693 13.01 9.13 18.53
N LEU A 694 12.13 9.60 19.40
CA LEU A 694 11.62 8.81 20.54
C LEU A 694 10.69 7.67 20.08
N LEU A 695 9.95 7.89 18.99
CA LEU A 695 8.92 6.97 18.48
C LEU A 695 9.43 6.09 17.33
N ALA A 696 10.44 6.53 16.58
CA ALA A 696 11.00 5.77 15.46
C ALA A 696 11.73 4.49 15.90
N ARG A 697 11.82 3.51 15.00
CA ARG A 697 12.57 2.27 15.15
C ARG A 697 13.37 1.97 13.88
N GLY A 698 14.34 1.07 13.96
CA GLY A 698 15.13 0.61 12.82
C GLY A 698 16.36 1.48 12.51
N GLY A 699 16.41 2.09 11.33
CA GLY A 699 17.54 2.91 10.87
C GLY A 699 18.72 2.11 10.33
N LYS A 700 18.54 0.81 10.01
CA LYS A 700 19.61 -0.05 9.49
C LYS A 700 19.57 -0.15 7.96
N PRO A 701 20.74 -0.43 7.32
CA PRO A 701 20.80 -0.70 5.90
C PRO A 701 19.90 -1.84 5.46
N VAL A 702 19.20 -1.64 4.34
CA VAL A 702 18.40 -2.66 3.66
C VAL A 702 18.82 -2.79 2.20
N GLY A 703 18.58 -3.93 1.60
CA GLY A 703 18.77 -4.17 0.17
C GLY A 703 17.46 -4.01 -0.60
N GLY A 704 17.56 -4.05 -1.93
CA GLY A 704 16.41 -3.89 -2.82
C GLY A 704 16.18 -2.43 -3.26
N ASN A 705 15.11 -2.24 -4.00
CA ASN A 705 14.53 -0.96 -4.42
C ASN A 705 13.06 -1.18 -4.79
N GLY A 706 12.39 -0.21 -5.43
CA GLY A 706 10.97 -0.31 -5.81
C GLY A 706 10.64 -1.36 -6.87
N ILE A 707 11.61 -1.87 -7.61
CA ILE A 707 11.42 -2.83 -8.72
C ILE A 707 12.08 -4.20 -8.49
N THR A 708 12.63 -4.45 -7.32
CA THR A 708 13.10 -5.78 -6.91
C THR A 708 12.01 -6.56 -6.19
N VAL A 709 12.09 -7.90 -6.16
CA VAL A 709 11.12 -8.76 -5.45
C VAL A 709 11.13 -8.42 -3.96
N SER A 710 12.33 -8.35 -3.34
CA SER A 710 12.48 -7.74 -2.01
C SER A 710 12.31 -6.22 -2.15
N ASN A 711 11.05 -5.78 -2.12
CA ASN A 711 10.69 -4.41 -2.41
C ASN A 711 10.98 -3.49 -1.22
N THR A 712 11.77 -2.43 -1.48
CA THR A 712 12.11 -1.35 -0.57
C THR A 712 12.19 -0.05 -1.38
N GLY A 713 11.04 0.41 -1.88
CA GLY A 713 10.92 1.72 -2.54
C GLY A 713 11.30 2.84 -1.56
N PHE A 714 11.76 3.96 -2.09
CA PHE A 714 12.41 4.99 -1.28
C PHE A 714 11.90 6.41 -1.59
N ASP A 715 12.13 7.30 -0.67
CA ASP A 715 11.85 8.72 -0.76
C ASP A 715 12.92 9.48 -1.60
N PRO A 716 12.78 10.79 -1.87
CA PRO A 716 13.79 11.58 -2.57
C PRO A 716 15.18 11.60 -1.90
N ASN A 717 15.27 11.17 -0.64
CA ASN A 717 16.53 11.01 0.08
C ASN A 717 17.10 9.59 0.02
N TYR A 718 16.52 8.72 -0.80
CA TYR A 718 16.84 7.28 -0.92
C TYR A 718 16.60 6.47 0.37
N LEU A 719 15.89 7.01 1.36
CA LEU A 719 15.47 6.25 2.55
C LEU A 719 14.30 5.35 2.18
N ALA A 720 14.37 4.07 2.58
CA ALA A 720 13.27 3.14 2.33
C ALA A 720 12.01 3.61 3.08
N SER A 721 10.95 3.89 2.35
CA SER A 721 9.71 4.48 2.86
C SER A 721 8.46 3.65 2.54
N ILE A 722 8.55 2.80 1.53
CA ILE A 722 7.45 1.98 1.03
C ILE A 722 7.99 0.63 0.57
N GLY A 723 7.25 -0.45 0.74
CA GLY A 723 7.70 -1.78 0.32
C GLY A 723 7.03 -2.92 1.06
N ALA A 724 7.65 -4.11 1.01
CA ALA A 724 7.16 -5.35 1.59
C ALA A 724 7.10 -5.29 3.12
N ASN A 725 6.15 -4.51 3.65
CA ASN A 725 6.05 -4.23 5.08
C ASN A 725 5.50 -5.40 5.91
N TRP A 726 4.88 -6.39 5.28
CA TRP A 726 4.51 -7.67 5.86
C TRP A 726 4.78 -8.79 4.86
N ARG A 727 5.18 -9.97 5.29
CA ARG A 727 5.45 -11.14 4.45
C ARG A 727 4.84 -12.38 5.06
N HIS A 728 4.27 -13.26 4.22
CA HIS A 728 3.85 -14.58 4.69
C HIS A 728 4.13 -15.69 3.66
N ASN A 729 4.24 -16.91 4.21
CA ASN A 729 4.31 -18.15 3.46
C ASN A 729 3.37 -19.16 4.11
N ALA A 730 2.45 -19.74 3.35
CA ALA A 730 1.56 -20.79 3.80
C ALA A 730 1.87 -22.11 3.09
N GLU A 731 2.00 -23.19 3.84
CA GLU A 731 2.30 -24.53 3.36
C GLU A 731 1.13 -25.46 3.68
N LEU A 732 0.55 -26.09 2.64
CA LEU A 732 -0.68 -26.87 2.78
C LEU A 732 -0.41 -28.38 3.01
N ALA A 733 0.79 -28.73 3.44
CA ALA A 733 1.20 -30.12 3.74
C ALA A 733 0.65 -30.62 5.06
N ASP A 734 0.48 -29.75 6.04
CA ASP A 734 -0.01 -30.05 7.38
C ASP A 734 -1.55 -29.89 7.46
N ASN A 735 -2.14 -30.42 8.53
CA ASN A 735 -3.55 -30.22 8.86
C ASN A 735 -3.68 -29.78 10.35
N PRO A 736 -4.03 -28.50 10.59
CA PRO A 736 -4.27 -27.41 9.64
C PRO A 736 -3.00 -26.96 8.90
N PRO A 737 -3.13 -26.29 7.74
CA PRO A 737 -1.99 -25.74 7.02
C PRO A 737 -1.09 -24.86 7.88
N GLY A 738 0.23 -24.90 7.63
CA GLY A 738 1.20 -24.03 8.31
C GLY A 738 1.18 -22.61 7.74
N LEU A 739 1.30 -21.59 8.58
CA LEU A 739 1.53 -20.19 8.19
C LEU A 739 2.75 -19.65 8.91
N TRP A 740 3.65 -19.03 8.16
CA TRP A 740 4.79 -18.28 8.67
C TRP A 740 4.71 -16.84 8.20
N ALA A 741 4.84 -15.90 9.10
CA ALA A 741 4.70 -14.48 8.79
C ALA A 741 5.79 -13.65 9.47
N VAL A 742 5.95 -12.40 9.04
CA VAL A 742 6.79 -11.38 9.66
C VAL A 742 6.34 -10.00 9.26
N ASP A 743 6.22 -9.10 10.23
CA ASP A 743 5.99 -7.67 10.00
C ASP A 743 7.31 -6.89 10.04
N ALA A 744 7.37 -5.77 9.34
CA ALA A 744 8.55 -4.89 9.38
C ALA A 744 8.70 -4.15 10.73
N SER A 745 7.65 -4.07 11.53
CA SER A 745 7.67 -3.43 12.86
C SER A 745 7.42 -4.44 13.98
N GLY A 746 6.20 -4.68 14.35
CA GLY A 746 5.75 -5.57 15.40
C GLY A 746 4.26 -5.42 15.66
N GLN A 747 3.74 -6.20 16.59
CA GLN A 747 2.31 -6.30 16.84
C GLN A 747 1.72 -5.09 17.57
N SER A 748 2.47 -4.47 18.49
CA SER A 748 1.97 -3.39 19.35
C SER A 748 2.23 -2.00 18.80
N GLY A 749 1.28 -1.08 18.99
CA GLY A 749 1.42 0.35 18.74
C GLY A 749 1.92 1.16 19.95
N HIS A 750 2.16 0.51 21.10
CA HIS A 750 2.67 1.18 22.30
C HIS A 750 4.19 1.26 22.30
N PRO A 751 4.81 2.46 22.30
CA PRO A 751 6.27 2.61 22.27
C PRO A 751 7.02 1.91 23.43
N GLY A 752 6.35 1.67 24.56
CA GLY A 752 6.88 0.97 25.72
C GLY A 752 6.70 -0.55 25.70
N SER A 753 5.97 -1.10 24.71
CA SER A 753 5.78 -2.55 24.56
C SER A 753 7.04 -3.23 24.00
N PRO A 754 7.36 -4.46 24.43
CA PRO A 754 8.39 -5.27 23.79
C PRO A 754 8.07 -5.56 22.32
N HIS A 755 6.77 -5.58 21.95
CA HIS A 755 6.29 -5.87 20.59
C HIS A 755 6.12 -4.64 19.72
N TYR A 756 6.73 -3.51 20.04
CA TYR A 756 6.66 -2.28 19.22
C TYR A 756 7.59 -2.29 17.99
N GLY A 757 8.57 -3.18 17.95
CA GLY A 757 9.52 -3.27 16.83
C GLY A 757 10.41 -4.52 16.91
N ASP A 758 9.95 -5.54 17.57
CA ASP A 758 10.69 -6.79 17.81
C ASP A 758 10.84 -7.65 16.54
N GLN A 759 9.94 -7.50 15.55
CA GLN A 759 10.01 -8.24 14.30
C GLN A 759 10.97 -7.61 13.27
N TYR A 760 11.43 -6.37 13.46
CA TYR A 760 12.25 -5.63 12.49
C TYR A 760 13.50 -6.41 12.02
N GLU A 761 14.25 -7.01 12.93
CA GLU A 761 15.46 -7.77 12.57
C GLU A 761 15.14 -9.09 11.88
N GLU A 762 14.07 -9.76 12.26
CA GLU A 762 13.59 -10.97 11.58
C GLU A 762 13.16 -10.64 10.15
N TRP A 763 12.36 -9.59 9.97
CA TRP A 763 11.96 -9.08 8.65
C TRP A 763 13.18 -8.72 7.78
N ARG A 764 14.13 -7.96 8.34
CA ARG A 764 15.31 -7.48 7.62
C ARG A 764 16.23 -8.64 7.17
N THR A 765 16.24 -9.74 7.90
CA THR A 765 17.05 -10.93 7.62
C THR A 765 16.28 -12.06 6.92
N GLY A 766 15.01 -11.85 6.58
CA GLY A 766 14.17 -12.81 5.84
C GLY A 766 13.69 -14.00 6.67
N LYS A 767 13.64 -13.85 7.98
CA LYS A 767 13.09 -14.87 8.87
C LYS A 767 11.60 -14.62 9.12
N HIS A 768 10.89 -15.66 9.50
CA HIS A 768 9.45 -15.65 9.77
C HIS A 768 9.17 -16.40 11.06
N HIS A 769 8.18 -15.96 11.82
CA HIS A 769 7.61 -16.72 12.92
C HIS A 769 6.43 -17.59 12.46
N TYR A 770 6.14 -18.63 13.20
CA TYR A 770 5.03 -19.53 12.94
C TYR A 770 3.75 -19.02 13.63
N LEU A 771 2.67 -18.85 12.88
CA LEU A 771 1.36 -18.45 13.38
C LEU A 771 0.47 -19.70 13.52
N PRO A 772 0.26 -20.25 14.72
CA PRO A 772 -0.53 -21.46 14.96
C PRO A 772 -2.04 -21.21 14.82
N MET A 773 -2.78 -22.29 14.50
CA MET A 773 -4.26 -22.36 14.55
C MET A 773 -4.79 -23.52 15.41
N ASP A 774 -3.91 -24.36 15.88
CA ASP A 774 -4.27 -25.46 16.80
C ASP A 774 -4.49 -24.91 18.20
N ASN A 775 -5.74 -24.95 18.68
CA ASN A 775 -6.12 -24.38 19.98
C ASN A 775 -5.40 -25.07 21.15
N GLU A 776 -5.12 -26.38 21.09
CA GLU A 776 -4.41 -27.08 22.17
C GLU A 776 -2.95 -26.59 22.25
N ARG A 777 -2.31 -26.40 21.10
CA ARG A 777 -0.99 -25.84 21.02
C ARG A 777 -0.97 -24.40 21.54
N ILE A 778 -1.89 -23.55 21.09
CA ILE A 778 -2.01 -22.15 21.49
C ILE A 778 -2.15 -22.03 23.01
N ILE A 779 -3.09 -22.74 23.62
CA ILE A 779 -3.32 -22.73 25.07
C ILE A 779 -2.07 -23.17 25.85
N ARG A 780 -1.32 -24.13 25.32
CA ARG A 780 -0.10 -24.65 25.98
C ARG A 780 1.11 -23.71 25.87
N THR A 781 1.22 -22.95 24.77
CA THR A 781 2.43 -22.18 24.45
C THR A 781 2.23 -20.67 24.55
N ALA A 782 1.07 -20.19 24.92
CA ALA A 782 0.78 -18.76 25.06
C ALA A 782 1.68 -18.11 26.13
N ALA A 783 2.21 -16.94 25.81
CA ALA A 783 2.94 -16.09 26.75
C ALA A 783 1.97 -15.36 27.70
N ASP A 784 0.80 -14.94 27.18
CA ASP A 784 -0.23 -14.25 27.94
C ASP A 784 -1.61 -14.87 27.69
N HIS A 785 -2.49 -14.76 28.70
CA HIS A 785 -3.88 -15.19 28.63
C HIS A 785 -4.79 -14.19 29.32
N LEU A 786 -5.65 -13.54 28.54
CA LEU A 786 -6.71 -12.67 29.02
C LEU A 786 -8.07 -13.32 28.78
N ARG A 787 -8.89 -13.41 29.83
CA ARG A 787 -10.28 -13.83 29.75
C ARG A 787 -11.22 -12.64 29.90
N LEU A 788 -12.14 -12.49 28.95
CA LEU A 788 -13.23 -11.53 29.03
C LEU A 788 -14.49 -12.24 29.47
N GLU A 789 -15.11 -11.75 30.57
CA GLU A 789 -16.36 -12.29 31.13
C GLU A 789 -17.49 -11.25 31.07
N PRO A 790 -18.75 -11.69 30.87
CA PRO A 790 -19.89 -10.78 30.95
C PRO A 790 -19.96 -10.08 32.32
N THR A 791 -20.28 -8.77 32.31
CA THR A 791 -20.74 -8.08 33.53
C THR A 791 -22.14 -8.56 33.88
N ASN A 792 -22.37 -9.08 35.11
CA ASN A 792 -23.67 -9.57 35.60
C ASN A 792 -24.75 -8.50 35.53
#